data_e8188c34173c15ae51930e8955f84a9e
#
_entry.id   e8188c34173c15ae51930e8955f84a9e
#
_cell.length_a   1.000
_cell.length_b   1.000
_cell.length_c   1.000
_cell.angle_alpha   90.00
_cell.angle_beta   90.00
_cell.angle_gamma   90.00
#
_symmetry.space_group_name_H-M   'P 1'
#
loop_
_entity.id
_entity.type
_entity.pdbx_description
1 polymer ?
#
loop_
_entity_poly.entity_id
_entity_poly.type
_entity_poly.pdbx_seq_one_letter_code
_entity_poly.pdbx_strand_id
1 'polypeptide(L)'
;MAAFSFVTKKGELMKNKFRLCGKIVLIILLTGLLLYLIYQDETFFQLQQPEGGMVRLEDVRILTKELNSSGGNGFDTQELEAFWMRFPEGSTEYLNYGTYKELMACLGQAKEEFSFERKYREEFTVLAKDWYEAYGKLLGKLELQDEIRRETFTLLCGNERLTGDKRLKEGAVMDLTGQVYFPVSEELKEESFVTIEAYVHGDRLLTLVGRLPNEQTIANAFIMERDSSGLRVFYEDYEMVIPLADSLPADETGDCPEQIADITFGEGRGKEIRVKEEKISGKLLSFRENCLEIEGYGDYELAENCRGYQLYDTLRLAGAEELPIGYDFSDFVIEDGRICAFLIVRKEEMKNIRVAIKNGETGDLFHDEIVVSCGEGMTVHFGKYEDRQEEEFTSDEKMTIKSGSDYLKDARMEIKTGINTGKIEVQSEKRAQGIPAYRGTLELLDTPEGIVLINELPLEEYLYSVVPSEMPASYPLEALKAQAICARTYGYRYLEQPGYQSYGAHVDDSVGYQVYNNIAENVNSTKAVRETAGTVLYYGDELVNAYYYSTSCGFGADAGVWNEDQKEKMPYLVSKYIGEGEPERGEDEEVSPELLTGEEVFEVYISGEDENAYEREEPWFRWEYRVEDLDATVIGGRLRERYLAVPDKILCYTGEEKEPEEADLKNPENFSSREPEKVQKIYEISCLKRKEGGVIDELLLYTDRGIYKIISEYNIRYVLNQGGPVVRQDGSTYESSLLLPSAYFTIDTVKSGKNVIGYTIIGGGYGHGVGMSQNGARAMGLAGMFGEEILTFYFAECHLENAYA
;
A
#
# COMPACT_ATOMS: atom_id res chain seq x y z
N MET A 1 41.42 41.23 96.14
CA MET A 1 42.17 40.57 94.97
C MET A 1 41.24 39.94 93.87
N ALA A 2 39.96 39.82 94.08
CA ALA A 2 39.06 39.20 93.12
C ALA A 2 38.56 40.11 91.94
N ALA A 3 38.55 41.42 92.17
CA ALA A 3 38.03 42.42 91.22
C ALA A 3 39.04 42.74 90.08
N PHE A 4 40.35 42.61 90.32
CA PHE A 4 41.41 42.92 89.34
C PHE A 4 41.56 41.76 88.26
N SER A 5 41.20 40.53 88.63
CA SER A 5 41.29 39.33 87.74
C SER A 5 40.19 39.33 86.67
N PHE A 6 39.05 39.97 86.91
CA PHE A 6 37.93 40.00 86.02
C PHE A 6 38.05 41.05 84.90
N VAL A 7 38.76 42.12 85.16
CA VAL A 7 38.92 43.18 84.12
C VAL A 7 39.99 42.81 83.11
N THR A 8 41.06 42.13 83.53
CA THR A 8 42.12 41.63 82.66
C THR A 8 41.64 40.49 81.73
N LYS A 9 40.80 39.59 82.24
CA LYS A 9 40.22 38.51 81.38
C LYS A 9 39.25 39.04 80.33
N LYS A 10 38.47 40.11 80.64
CA LYS A 10 37.53 40.74 79.72
C LYS A 10 38.26 41.54 78.64
N GLY A 11 39.40 42.17 78.96
CA GLY A 11 40.25 42.85 78.00
C GLY A 11 40.96 41.91 77.03
N GLU A 12 41.42 40.75 77.47
CA GLU A 12 41.99 39.71 76.59
C GLU A 12 40.95 39.06 75.73
N LEU A 13 39.75 38.85 76.26
CA LEU A 13 38.63 38.22 75.45
C LEU A 13 38.17 39.22 74.38
N MET A 14 38.13 40.48 74.63
CA MET A 14 37.80 41.52 73.63
C MET A 14 38.93 41.66 72.58
N LYS A 15 40.23 41.70 72.99
CA LYS A 15 41.33 41.67 72.03
C LYS A 15 41.35 40.45 71.13
N ASN A 16 41.05 39.27 71.69
CA ASN A 16 40.94 38.08 70.90
C ASN A 16 39.73 38.03 69.94
N LYS A 17 38.60 38.59 70.36
CA LYS A 17 37.41 38.74 69.48
C LYS A 17 37.73 39.75 68.34
N PHE A 18 38.35 40.88 68.60
CA PHE A 18 38.81 41.82 67.58
C PHE A 18 39.86 41.21 66.62
N ARG A 19 40.81 40.48 67.15
CA ARG A 19 41.75 39.68 66.26
C ARG A 19 41.09 38.62 65.43
N LEU A 20 40.07 37.98 65.99
CA LEU A 20 39.26 36.96 65.29
C LEU A 20 38.37 37.62 64.20
N CYS A 21 37.70 38.72 64.49
CA CYS A 21 36.96 39.53 63.56
C CYS A 21 37.85 40.08 62.43
N GLY A 22 39.02 40.62 62.79
CA GLY A 22 39.99 41.08 61.77
C GLY A 22 40.46 39.97 60.81
N LYS A 23 40.73 38.74 61.36
CA LYS A 23 41.10 37.57 60.55
C LYS A 23 39.92 37.10 59.64
N ILE A 24 38.70 37.14 60.15
CA ILE A 24 37.52 36.79 59.37
C ILE A 24 37.27 37.76 58.22
N VAL A 25 37.41 39.11 58.51
CA VAL A 25 37.29 40.12 57.46
C VAL A 25 38.43 40.02 56.44
N LEU A 26 39.65 39.70 56.87
CA LEU A 26 40.76 39.49 55.96
C LEU A 26 40.58 38.23 55.10
N ILE A 27 40.05 37.17 55.70
CA ILE A 27 39.68 35.91 54.92
C ILE A 27 38.57 36.22 53.90
N ILE A 28 37.53 36.96 54.28
CA ILE A 28 36.44 37.34 53.36
C ILE A 28 36.99 38.23 52.22
N LEU A 29 37.88 39.18 52.54
CA LEU A 29 38.50 40.02 51.50
C LEU A 29 39.48 39.28 50.63
N LEU A 30 40.27 38.34 51.16
CA LEU A 30 41.13 37.47 50.37
C LEU A 30 40.32 36.47 49.54
N THR A 31 39.23 35.95 50.09
CA THR A 31 38.34 35.05 49.33
C THR A 31 37.61 35.81 48.22
N GLY A 32 37.17 37.03 48.50
CA GLY A 32 36.57 37.94 47.49
C GLY A 32 37.55 38.34 46.41
N LEU A 33 38.82 38.64 46.79
CA LEU A 33 39.88 38.95 45.83
C LEU A 33 40.25 37.70 45.00
N LEU A 34 40.32 36.52 45.64
CA LEU A 34 40.56 35.24 44.95
C LEU A 34 39.43 34.91 44.00
N LEU A 35 38.18 35.04 44.43
CA LEU A 35 37.01 34.89 43.59
C LEU A 35 36.97 35.92 42.46
N TYR A 36 37.41 37.14 42.68
CA TYR A 36 37.52 38.19 41.66
C TYR A 36 38.63 37.87 40.65
N LEU A 37 39.77 37.35 41.11
CA LEU A 37 40.88 36.94 40.25
C LEU A 37 40.53 35.68 39.45
N ILE A 38 39.86 34.74 40.08
CA ILE A 38 39.36 33.54 39.46
C ILE A 38 38.27 33.86 38.39
N TYR A 39 37.41 34.84 38.69
CA TYR A 39 36.39 35.33 37.72
C TYR A 39 37.04 36.04 36.50
N GLN A 40 38.30 36.47 36.62
CA GLN A 40 39.04 37.11 35.54
C GLN A 40 40.03 36.17 34.82
N ASP A 41 40.19 34.90 35.24
CA ASP A 41 41.10 33.92 34.66
C ASP A 41 40.34 32.98 33.71
N GLU A 42 40.77 32.98 32.45
CA GLU A 42 40.22 32.09 31.41
C GLU A 42 40.39 30.61 31.77
N THR A 43 41.47 30.22 32.41
CA THR A 43 41.76 28.87 32.85
C THR A 43 40.80 28.38 33.94
N PHE A 44 40.24 29.25 34.74
CA PHE A 44 39.27 28.90 35.77
C PHE A 44 37.88 28.61 35.15
N PHE A 45 37.50 29.33 34.10
CA PHE A 45 36.27 29.05 33.35
C PHE A 45 36.35 27.70 32.58
N GLN A 46 37.54 27.32 32.12
CA GLN A 46 37.77 26.00 31.50
C GLN A 46 37.70 24.84 32.49
N LEU A 47 38.06 25.09 33.79
CA LEU A 47 38.01 24.07 34.84
C LEU A 47 36.63 23.86 35.47
N GLN A 48 35.74 24.80 35.37
CA GLN A 48 34.32 24.66 35.65
C GLN A 48 33.54 24.71 34.35
N GLN A 49 33.61 23.65 33.55
CA GLN A 49 32.70 23.51 32.44
C GLN A 49 31.28 23.54 33.00
N PRO A 50 30.49 24.60 32.82
CA PRO A 50 29.08 24.54 33.03
C PRO A 50 28.56 23.55 31.96
N GLU A 51 27.52 22.82 32.24
CA GLU A 51 26.78 22.07 31.26
C GLU A 51 26.68 22.86 29.96
N GLY A 52 27.29 22.37 28.85
CA GLY A 52 27.18 23.00 27.55
C GLY A 52 28.47 23.42 26.84
N GLY A 53 29.66 23.25 27.39
CA GLY A 53 30.94 23.38 26.64
C GLY A 53 31.14 24.74 25.96
N MET A 54 32.18 24.82 25.11
CA MET A 54 32.50 25.99 24.26
C MET A 54 32.11 25.69 22.81
N VAL A 55 31.65 26.72 22.08
CA VAL A 55 31.27 26.55 20.67
C VAL A 55 32.48 26.56 19.75
N ARG A 56 32.59 25.61 18.86
CA ARG A 56 33.65 25.56 17.84
C ARG A 56 33.37 26.57 16.73
N LEU A 57 34.44 27.15 16.21
CA LEU A 57 34.33 28.11 15.13
C LEU A 57 33.74 27.50 13.86
N GLU A 58 34.01 26.22 13.61
CA GLU A 58 33.44 25.49 12.46
C GLU A 58 31.92 25.29 12.56
N ASP A 59 31.39 24.99 13.75
CA ASP A 59 29.94 24.90 13.97
C ASP A 59 29.24 26.24 13.71
N VAL A 60 29.88 27.35 14.14
CA VAL A 60 29.39 28.69 13.85
C VAL A 60 29.40 28.98 12.35
N ARG A 61 30.45 28.54 11.64
CA ARG A 61 30.54 28.66 10.19
C ARG A 61 29.44 27.93 9.46
N ILE A 62 29.21 26.66 9.83
CA ILE A 62 28.14 25.81 9.24
C ILE A 62 26.79 26.53 9.38
N LEU A 63 26.44 26.96 10.59
CA LEU A 63 25.18 27.62 10.87
C LEU A 63 25.01 28.96 10.14
N THR A 64 26.05 29.74 10.04
CA THR A 64 25.97 31.05 9.35
C THR A 64 26.01 30.93 7.84
N LYS A 65 26.71 29.92 7.28
CA LYS A 65 26.61 29.59 5.85
C LYS A 65 25.21 29.14 5.49
N GLU A 66 24.52 28.43 6.37
CA GLU A 66 23.14 27.96 6.12
C GLU A 66 22.15 29.12 6.06
N LEU A 67 22.29 30.15 6.86
CA LEU A 67 21.50 31.40 6.75
C LEU A 67 21.55 32.00 5.33
N ASN A 68 22.73 31.92 4.70
CA ASN A 68 22.94 32.45 3.35
C ASN A 68 22.22 31.60 2.29
N SER A 69 22.26 30.28 2.43
CA SER A 69 21.61 29.33 1.50
C SER A 69 20.09 29.36 1.60
N SER A 70 19.53 29.66 2.77
CA SER A 70 18.08 29.74 3.05
C SER A 70 17.44 31.07 2.64
N GLY A 71 18.17 31.95 1.95
CA GLY A 71 17.63 33.22 1.43
C GLY A 71 17.39 34.30 2.49
N GLY A 72 18.08 34.26 3.62
CA GLY A 72 18.02 35.27 4.67
C GLY A 72 18.31 36.67 4.11
N ASN A 73 17.29 37.52 4.01
CA ASN A 73 17.42 38.89 3.56
C ASN A 73 17.83 39.77 4.75
N GLY A 74 18.96 40.40 4.68
CA GLY A 74 19.32 41.41 5.70
C GLY A 74 20.78 41.52 6.05
N PHE A 75 21.68 40.79 5.38
CA PHE A 75 23.14 40.92 5.54
C PHE A 75 23.86 40.78 4.18
N ASP A 76 25.09 41.31 4.13
CA ASP A 76 25.92 41.23 2.92
C ASP A 76 26.65 39.90 2.86
N THR A 77 26.27 39.06 1.90
CA THR A 77 26.86 37.73 1.67
C THR A 77 28.36 37.79 1.37
N GLN A 78 28.81 38.84 0.67
CA GLN A 78 30.23 39.01 0.31
C GLN A 78 31.06 39.35 1.56
N GLU A 79 30.53 40.16 2.46
CA GLU A 79 31.21 40.49 3.74
C GLU A 79 31.30 39.21 4.62
N LEU A 80 30.27 38.41 4.67
CA LEU A 80 30.29 37.16 5.43
C LEU A 80 31.28 36.13 4.82
N GLU A 81 31.35 36.00 3.52
CA GLU A 81 32.34 35.15 2.85
C GLU A 81 33.77 35.63 3.09
N ALA A 82 34.02 36.96 2.98
CA ALA A 82 35.29 37.55 3.26
C ALA A 82 35.73 37.39 4.74
N PHE A 83 34.76 37.42 5.66
CA PHE A 83 35.02 37.11 7.08
C PHE A 83 35.51 35.67 7.23
N TRP A 84 34.79 34.67 6.63
CA TRP A 84 35.17 33.27 6.75
C TRP A 84 36.45 32.87 6.04
N MET A 85 36.86 33.60 4.98
CA MET A 85 38.16 33.37 4.30
C MET A 85 39.37 33.58 5.24
N ARG A 86 39.19 34.24 6.38
CA ARG A 86 40.25 34.48 7.38
C ARG A 86 40.55 33.23 8.23
N PHE A 87 39.68 32.23 8.22
CA PHE A 87 39.79 31.05 9.05
C PHE A 87 39.85 29.80 8.15
N PRO A 88 40.73 28.82 8.43
CA PRO A 88 40.77 27.57 7.67
C PRO A 88 39.50 26.75 7.86
N GLU A 89 39.07 26.04 6.83
CA GLU A 89 37.98 25.06 6.96
C GLU A 89 38.39 23.88 7.85
N GLY A 90 37.43 23.35 8.64
CA GLY A 90 37.72 22.30 9.62
C GLY A 90 38.52 22.77 10.84
N SER A 91 38.52 24.06 11.12
CA SER A 91 39.22 24.63 12.27
C SER A 91 38.73 24.01 13.59
N THR A 92 39.68 23.57 14.43
CA THR A 92 39.38 23.09 15.78
C THR A 92 39.35 24.24 16.81
N GLU A 93 39.54 25.49 16.39
CA GLU A 93 39.51 26.66 17.25
C GLU A 93 38.06 26.91 17.76
N TYR A 94 37.99 27.52 18.93
CA TYR A 94 36.74 27.98 19.53
C TYR A 94 36.46 29.45 19.20
N LEU A 95 35.15 29.79 19.11
CA LEU A 95 34.71 31.17 18.91
C LEU A 95 35.08 32.02 20.11
N ASN A 96 35.90 33.05 19.93
CA ASN A 96 36.11 34.05 20.94
C ASN A 96 35.13 35.23 20.79
N TYR A 97 34.95 36.03 21.85
CA TYR A 97 33.95 37.10 21.85
C TYR A 97 34.27 38.25 20.89
N GLY A 98 35.54 38.49 20.60
CA GLY A 98 35.96 39.45 19.60
C GLY A 98 35.53 39.05 18.20
N THR A 99 35.81 37.80 17.83
CA THR A 99 35.35 37.16 16.56
C THR A 99 33.83 37.15 16.48
N TYR A 100 33.13 36.83 17.58
CA TYR A 100 31.66 36.88 17.64
C TYR A 100 31.11 38.29 17.31
N LYS A 101 31.67 39.34 17.89
CA LYS A 101 31.23 40.71 17.58
C LYS A 101 31.44 41.09 16.11
N GLU A 102 32.58 40.73 15.56
CA GLU A 102 32.87 40.96 14.14
C GLU A 102 31.86 40.18 13.25
N LEU A 103 31.60 38.92 13.56
CA LEU A 103 30.63 38.12 12.85
C LEU A 103 29.22 38.73 12.90
N MET A 104 28.76 39.14 14.10
CA MET A 104 27.44 39.77 14.25
C MET A 104 27.36 41.10 13.51
N ALA A 105 28.47 41.82 13.33
CA ALA A 105 28.53 43.03 12.52
C ALA A 105 28.33 42.66 11.01
N CYS A 106 29.04 41.63 10.50
CA CYS A 106 28.85 41.13 9.14
C CYS A 106 27.42 40.66 8.87
N LEU A 107 26.75 40.12 9.88
CA LEU A 107 25.33 39.70 9.79
C LEU A 107 24.37 40.89 9.99
N GLY A 108 24.84 42.14 10.00
CA GLY A 108 24.03 43.35 10.21
C GLY A 108 23.38 43.46 11.60
N GLN A 109 23.89 42.71 12.58
CA GLN A 109 23.29 42.55 13.91
C GLN A 109 24.19 43.11 15.06
N ALA A 110 24.98 44.14 14.81
CA ALA A 110 25.90 44.74 15.79
C ALA A 110 25.20 45.54 16.90
N LYS A 111 24.01 45.15 17.36
CA LYS A 111 23.21 45.87 18.36
C LYS A 111 23.24 45.18 19.73
N GLU A 112 22.91 45.92 20.79
CA GLU A 112 22.80 45.44 22.18
C GLU A 112 21.85 44.21 22.33
N GLU A 113 20.93 44.04 21.42
CA GLU A 113 19.94 42.94 21.33
C GLU A 113 20.58 41.56 21.27
N PHE A 114 21.82 41.45 20.74
CA PHE A 114 22.62 40.23 20.65
C PHE A 114 23.78 40.21 21.66
N SER A 115 23.78 41.09 22.64
CA SER A 115 24.74 41.03 23.75
C SER A 115 24.34 39.88 24.71
N PHE A 116 25.34 39.16 25.18
CA PHE A 116 25.14 38.12 26.19
C PHE A 116 24.87 38.72 27.56
N GLU A 117 24.06 38.11 28.38
CA GLU A 117 23.88 38.51 29.79
C GLU A 117 25.21 38.44 30.54
N ARG A 118 26.06 37.50 30.17
CA ARG A 118 27.43 37.37 30.70
C ARG A 118 28.37 38.38 30.03
N LYS A 119 29.19 39.03 30.84
CA LYS A 119 30.24 39.95 30.33
C LYS A 119 31.47 39.15 29.89
N TYR A 120 31.72 39.13 28.59
CA TYR A 120 32.93 38.55 28.01
C TYR A 120 33.98 39.64 27.76
N ARG A 121 35.26 39.25 27.90
CA ARG A 121 36.35 39.99 27.26
C ARG A 121 36.53 39.51 25.84
N GLU A 122 37.17 40.29 24.98
CA GLU A 122 37.31 39.96 23.54
C GLU A 122 38.09 38.66 23.31
N GLU A 123 39.08 38.38 24.15
CA GLU A 123 39.91 37.17 24.13
C GLU A 123 39.21 35.92 24.71
N PHE A 124 38.05 36.06 25.35
CA PHE A 124 37.38 34.93 26.02
C PHE A 124 36.54 34.11 25.04
N THR A 125 36.62 32.81 25.17
CA THR A 125 35.82 31.87 24.38
C THR A 125 34.34 31.96 24.76
N VAL A 126 33.47 31.95 23.75
CA VAL A 126 32.03 32.01 23.88
C VAL A 126 31.53 30.63 24.27
N LEU A 127 30.64 30.58 25.27
CA LEU A 127 29.97 29.32 25.64
C LEU A 127 28.96 28.89 24.54
N ALA A 128 28.89 27.63 24.31
CA ALA A 128 27.96 27.04 23.31
C ALA A 128 26.50 27.46 23.58
N LYS A 129 26.07 27.42 24.85
CA LYS A 129 24.73 27.88 25.25
C LYS A 129 24.45 29.34 24.84
N ASP A 130 25.39 30.25 25.08
CA ASP A 130 25.21 31.68 24.77
C ASP A 130 25.16 31.93 23.25
N TRP A 131 25.98 31.16 22.46
CA TRP A 131 25.95 31.21 21.01
C TRP A 131 24.62 30.70 20.47
N TYR A 132 24.20 29.50 20.88
CA TYR A 132 22.97 28.89 20.33
C TYR A 132 21.71 29.70 20.70
N GLU A 133 21.70 30.36 21.86
CA GLU A 133 20.64 31.29 22.22
C GLU A 133 20.62 32.53 21.30
N ALA A 134 21.79 33.10 21.01
CA ALA A 134 21.92 34.25 20.10
C ALA A 134 21.53 33.84 18.66
N TYR A 135 21.94 32.66 18.23
CA TYR A 135 21.57 32.10 16.90
C TYR A 135 20.07 31.90 16.78
N GLY A 136 19.41 31.35 17.80
CA GLY A 136 17.95 31.19 17.79
C GLY A 136 17.21 32.55 17.69
N LYS A 137 17.68 33.57 18.39
CA LYS A 137 17.17 34.96 18.24
C LYS A 137 17.39 35.51 16.83
N LEU A 138 18.54 35.19 16.23
CA LEU A 138 18.87 35.58 14.85
C LEU A 138 17.91 34.90 13.82
N LEU A 139 17.65 33.62 13.98
CA LEU A 139 16.67 32.87 13.13
C LEU A 139 15.28 33.50 13.21
N GLY A 140 14.79 33.82 14.41
CA GLY A 140 13.50 34.49 14.60
C GLY A 140 13.44 35.86 13.92
N LYS A 141 14.54 36.63 13.95
CA LYS A 141 14.63 37.94 13.31
C LYS A 141 14.69 37.88 11.79
N LEU A 142 15.28 36.82 11.26
CA LEU A 142 15.37 36.57 9.81
C LEU A 142 14.16 35.78 9.27
N GLU A 143 13.21 35.41 10.12
CA GLU A 143 12.03 34.61 9.81
C GLU A 143 12.37 33.20 9.26
N LEU A 144 13.51 32.63 9.69
CA LEU A 144 14.04 31.33 9.26
C LEU A 144 13.85 30.22 10.30
N GLN A 145 13.14 30.46 11.43
CA GLN A 145 12.96 29.49 12.51
C GLN A 145 12.14 28.26 12.11
N ASP A 146 11.34 28.34 11.05
CA ASP A 146 10.56 27.22 10.54
C ASP A 146 11.35 26.36 9.54
N GLU A 147 12.38 26.91 8.91
CA GLU A 147 13.28 26.22 7.99
C GLU A 147 14.47 25.61 8.71
N ILE A 148 15.18 26.40 9.56
CA ILE A 148 16.32 25.93 10.34
C ILE A 148 15.86 25.75 11.79
N ARG A 149 15.68 24.50 12.18
CA ARG A 149 15.07 24.14 13.46
C ARG A 149 16.09 23.53 14.40
N ARG A 150 15.91 23.77 15.70
CA ARG A 150 16.63 23.07 16.75
C ARG A 150 15.75 21.98 17.30
N GLU A 151 16.16 20.73 17.11
CA GLU A 151 15.37 19.54 17.43
C GLU A 151 16.20 18.50 18.18
N THR A 152 15.48 17.59 18.84
CA THR A 152 16.08 16.45 19.55
C THR A 152 15.94 15.21 18.70
N PHE A 153 17.04 14.50 18.46
CA PHE A 153 17.11 13.27 17.68
C PHE A 153 17.69 12.15 18.54
N THR A 154 17.14 10.95 18.40
CA THR A 154 17.78 9.74 18.91
C THR A 154 18.40 9.02 17.72
N LEU A 155 19.69 9.18 17.55
CA LEU A 155 20.44 8.58 16.46
C LEU A 155 20.69 7.10 16.77
N LEU A 156 20.31 6.24 15.82
CA LEU A 156 20.60 4.81 15.88
C LEU A 156 21.95 4.53 15.26
N CYS A 157 22.33 5.35 14.32
CA CYS A 157 23.42 4.96 13.47
C CYS A 157 24.09 6.01 12.57
N GLY A 158 25.43 5.85 12.38
CA GLY A 158 26.34 6.44 11.42
C GLY A 158 26.92 5.41 10.43
N ASN A 159 28.00 5.71 9.81
CA ASN A 159 28.68 5.24 8.61
C ASN A 159 28.79 3.72 8.27
N GLU A 160 28.51 2.75 9.10
CA GLU A 160 28.76 1.33 8.80
C GLU A 160 27.45 0.53 8.81
N ARG A 161 26.78 0.50 7.66
CA ARG A 161 25.52 -0.24 7.58
C ARG A 161 25.27 -0.97 6.31
N LEU A 162 25.01 -2.22 6.53
CA LEU A 162 24.54 -3.15 5.55
C LEU A 162 23.03 -3.28 5.75
N THR A 163 22.29 -2.99 4.66
CA THR A 163 20.93 -3.44 4.56
C THR A 163 20.91 -4.39 3.42
N GLY A 164 20.29 -5.51 3.39
CA GLY A 164 20.15 -6.35 2.23
C GLY A 164 20.60 -5.66 0.93
N ASP A 165 19.69 -5.16 0.13
CA ASP A 165 19.98 -4.37 -1.08
C ASP A 165 20.11 -2.85 -0.84
N LYS A 166 19.68 -2.35 0.32
CA LYS A 166 19.75 -0.92 0.66
C LYS A 166 20.94 -0.66 1.57
N ARG A 167 21.71 0.38 1.24
CA ARG A 167 22.77 0.92 2.08
C ARG A 167 22.48 2.38 2.36
N LEU A 168 22.72 2.82 3.58
CA LEU A 168 22.78 4.25 3.83
C LEU A 168 23.88 4.86 2.94
N LYS A 169 23.61 6.02 2.34
CA LYS A 169 24.65 6.77 1.63
C LYS A 169 25.78 7.07 2.61
N GLU A 170 27.02 6.99 2.09
CA GLU A 170 28.20 7.27 2.88
C GLU A 170 28.04 8.61 3.62
N GLY A 171 28.25 8.57 4.94
CA GLY A 171 28.13 9.71 5.84
C GLY A 171 26.69 10.06 6.29
N ALA A 172 25.66 9.33 5.90
CA ALA A 172 24.32 9.52 6.42
C ALA A 172 24.16 8.91 7.83
N VAL A 173 23.21 9.44 8.61
CA VAL A 173 22.78 8.90 9.90
C VAL A 173 21.28 8.68 9.89
N MET A 174 20.79 7.76 10.71
CA MET A 174 19.38 7.44 10.84
C MET A 174 18.93 7.64 12.28
N ASP A 175 17.73 8.19 12.46
CA ASP A 175 17.13 8.34 13.78
C ASP A 175 16.23 7.16 14.18
N LEU A 176 15.67 7.21 15.39
CA LEU A 176 14.80 6.17 15.95
C LEU A 176 13.50 5.96 15.14
N THR A 177 13.11 6.93 14.31
CA THR A 177 11.91 6.84 13.48
C THR A 177 12.18 6.25 12.09
N GLY A 178 13.44 5.94 11.77
CA GLY A 178 13.88 5.48 10.46
C GLY A 178 14.17 6.63 9.48
N GLN A 179 14.03 7.89 9.90
CA GLN A 179 14.34 9.03 9.05
C GLN A 179 15.86 9.19 8.89
N VAL A 180 16.29 9.36 7.64
CA VAL A 180 17.71 9.50 7.27
C VAL A 180 18.08 10.96 7.14
N TYR A 181 19.23 11.33 7.73
CA TYR A 181 19.79 12.67 7.71
C TYR A 181 21.21 12.66 7.18
N PHE A 182 21.66 13.82 6.66
CA PHE A 182 23.00 14.05 6.13
C PHE A 182 23.74 15.03 7.04
N PRO A 183 24.61 14.53 7.96
CA PRO A 183 25.43 15.38 8.82
C PRO A 183 26.36 16.28 8.05
N VAL A 184 26.36 17.56 8.39
CA VAL A 184 27.29 18.55 7.87
C VAL A 184 28.55 18.63 8.76
N SER A 185 28.38 18.57 10.06
CA SER A 185 29.49 18.52 11.04
C SER A 185 30.08 17.11 11.11
N GLU A 186 31.40 16.98 11.10
CA GLU A 186 32.10 15.70 11.23
C GLU A 186 31.78 15.00 12.56
N GLU A 187 31.52 15.74 13.62
CA GLU A 187 31.17 15.19 14.93
C GLU A 187 29.87 14.40 14.89
N LEU A 188 28.89 14.86 14.12
CA LEU A 188 27.60 14.20 13.97
C LEU A 188 27.66 12.89 13.18
N LYS A 189 28.67 12.70 12.34
CA LYS A 189 28.82 11.47 11.53
C LYS A 189 29.18 10.25 12.38
N GLU A 190 29.79 10.45 13.53
CA GLU A 190 30.23 9.39 14.43
C GLU A 190 29.24 9.09 15.55
N GLU A 191 28.16 9.90 15.66
CA GLU A 191 27.15 9.71 16.68
C GLU A 191 26.24 8.51 16.35
N SER A 192 26.14 7.58 17.33
CA SER A 192 25.23 6.42 17.22
C SER A 192 24.73 5.98 18.59
N PHE A 193 23.51 5.48 18.65
CA PHE A 193 22.84 5.00 19.87
C PHE A 193 22.84 6.04 20.99
N VAL A 194 22.58 7.27 20.61
CA VAL A 194 22.62 8.43 21.53
C VAL A 194 21.50 9.43 21.20
N THR A 195 20.96 10.06 22.23
CA THR A 195 20.05 11.17 22.05
C THR A 195 20.83 12.47 22.01
N ILE A 196 20.65 13.25 20.95
CA ILE A 196 21.31 14.53 20.74
C ILE A 196 20.30 15.65 20.53
N GLU A 197 20.73 16.85 20.78
CA GLU A 197 20.07 18.06 20.32
C GLU A 197 20.94 18.70 19.21
N ALA A 198 20.34 18.97 18.06
CA ALA A 198 21.05 19.48 16.89
C ALA A 198 20.21 20.50 16.11
N TYR A 199 20.87 21.32 15.30
CA TYR A 199 20.19 22.12 14.29
C TYR A 199 20.02 21.32 13.01
N VAL A 200 18.84 21.45 12.38
CA VAL A 200 18.45 20.76 11.14
C VAL A 200 17.83 21.71 10.14
N HIS A 201 18.11 21.49 8.87
CA HIS A 201 17.46 22.15 7.73
C HIS A 201 17.12 21.09 6.68
N GLY A 202 15.83 20.81 6.50
CA GLY A 202 15.39 19.68 5.69
C GLY A 202 15.91 18.35 6.24
N ASP A 203 16.63 17.60 5.44
CA ASP A 203 17.31 16.34 5.79
C ASP A 203 18.79 16.52 6.24
N ARG A 204 19.27 17.76 6.38
CA ARG A 204 20.64 18.05 6.73
C ARG A 204 20.77 18.34 8.23
N LEU A 205 21.53 17.53 8.97
CA LEU A 205 21.94 17.80 10.35
C LEU A 205 23.15 18.73 10.35
N LEU A 206 22.96 19.95 10.80
CA LEU A 206 23.96 21.02 10.67
C LEU A 206 25.05 20.91 11.73
N THR A 207 24.70 21.04 12.99
CA THR A 207 25.65 21.03 14.12
C THR A 207 25.05 20.37 15.35
N LEU A 208 25.94 19.75 16.16
CA LEU A 208 25.58 19.18 17.44
C LEU A 208 25.50 20.31 18.49
N VAL A 209 24.36 20.47 19.14
CA VAL A 209 24.15 21.40 20.26
C VAL A 209 24.55 20.73 21.56
N GLY A 210 24.20 19.45 21.75
CA GLY A 210 24.54 18.72 22.95
C GLY A 210 24.07 17.26 22.89
N ARG A 211 24.63 16.44 23.79
CA ARG A 211 24.19 15.07 24.03
C ARG A 211 23.32 15.03 25.29
N LEU A 212 22.21 14.31 25.20
CA LEU A 212 21.29 14.13 26.31
C LEU A 212 21.50 12.74 26.93
N PRO A 213 21.60 12.65 28.26
CA PRO A 213 21.84 11.37 28.95
C PRO A 213 20.56 10.53 29.08
N ASN A 214 19.79 10.44 27.99
CA ASN A 214 18.53 9.70 27.95
C ASN A 214 18.78 8.28 27.48
N GLU A 215 18.19 7.32 28.17
CA GLU A 215 18.06 5.96 27.66
C GLU A 215 16.85 5.88 26.76
N GLN A 216 16.99 5.17 25.65
CA GLN A 216 15.94 4.95 24.65
C GLN A 216 15.84 3.46 24.35
N THR A 217 14.66 3.04 23.91
CA THR A 217 14.43 1.63 23.59
C THR A 217 13.93 1.51 22.16
N ILE A 218 14.61 0.68 21.37
CA ILE A 218 14.05 0.16 20.12
C ILE A 218 13.21 -1.07 20.47
N ALA A 219 11.92 -0.97 20.16
CA ALA A 219 10.99 -2.05 20.46
C ALA A 219 10.85 -3.00 19.28
N ASN A 220 10.72 -4.29 19.60
CA ASN A 220 10.46 -5.35 18.63
C ASN A 220 11.52 -5.48 17.53
N ALA A 221 12.79 -5.20 17.82
CA ALA A 221 13.89 -5.40 16.89
C ALA A 221 14.16 -6.89 16.63
N PHE A 222 14.49 -7.23 15.39
CA PHE A 222 14.88 -8.59 15.02
C PHE A 222 16.38 -8.81 15.28
N ILE A 223 16.72 -9.75 16.16
CA ILE A 223 18.10 -10.12 16.46
C ILE A 223 18.60 -11.10 15.40
N MET A 224 19.66 -10.72 14.69
CA MET A 224 20.31 -11.56 13.68
C MET A 224 21.44 -12.38 14.26
N GLU A 225 22.32 -11.73 15.05
CA GLU A 225 23.53 -12.35 15.59
C GLU A 225 24.06 -11.56 16.79
N ARG A 226 24.77 -12.24 17.67
CA ARG A 226 25.55 -11.62 18.71
C ARG A 226 27.00 -12.11 18.62
N ASP A 227 27.94 -11.17 18.58
CA ASP A 227 29.36 -11.46 18.51
C ASP A 227 30.20 -10.50 19.39
N SER A 228 31.52 -10.54 19.25
CA SER A 228 32.46 -9.70 20.02
C SER A 228 32.37 -8.21 19.65
N SER A 229 31.71 -7.85 18.53
CA SER A 229 31.52 -6.47 18.09
C SER A 229 30.26 -5.85 18.69
N GLY A 230 29.29 -6.68 19.09
CA GLY A 230 28.02 -6.24 19.67
C GLY A 230 26.84 -7.14 19.29
N LEU A 231 25.66 -6.56 19.30
CA LEU A 231 24.43 -7.19 18.89
C LEU A 231 24.06 -6.72 17.47
N ARG A 232 24.07 -7.64 16.50
CA ARG A 232 23.59 -7.36 15.14
C ARG A 232 22.07 -7.50 15.11
N VAL A 233 21.40 -6.43 14.73
CA VAL A 233 19.94 -6.37 14.66
C VAL A 233 19.49 -5.82 13.32
N PHE A 234 18.27 -6.21 12.93
CA PHE A 234 17.56 -5.59 11.82
C PHE A 234 16.40 -4.74 12.36
N TYR A 235 16.36 -3.50 11.96
CA TYR A 235 15.35 -2.52 12.39
C TYR A 235 15.21 -1.41 11.36
N GLU A 236 13.98 -0.99 11.02
CA GLU A 236 13.67 0.03 10.00
C GLU A 236 14.35 -0.23 8.65
N ASP A 237 14.27 -1.47 8.15
CA ASP A 237 14.92 -1.94 6.91
C ASP A 237 16.46 -1.85 6.92
N TYR A 238 17.08 -1.75 8.11
CA TYR A 238 18.52 -1.62 8.22
C TYR A 238 19.12 -2.65 9.19
N GLU A 239 20.21 -3.27 8.77
CA GLU A 239 21.08 -4.00 9.70
C GLU A 239 21.95 -3.01 10.46
N MET A 240 22.08 -3.22 11.76
CA MET A 240 22.95 -2.40 12.59
C MET A 240 23.62 -3.22 13.69
N VAL A 241 24.82 -2.81 14.08
CA VAL A 241 25.53 -3.40 15.22
C VAL A 241 25.45 -2.44 16.39
N ILE A 242 24.81 -2.88 17.47
CA ILE A 242 24.72 -2.13 18.73
C ILE A 242 25.88 -2.57 19.63
N PRO A 243 26.87 -1.73 19.91
CA PRO A 243 27.92 -2.06 20.88
C PRO A 243 27.30 -2.30 22.25
N LEU A 244 27.66 -3.36 22.94
CA LEU A 244 27.10 -3.69 24.25
C LEU A 244 27.92 -3.10 25.38
N ALA A 245 27.24 -2.77 26.48
CA ALA A 245 27.92 -2.37 27.72
C ALA A 245 28.62 -3.59 28.36
N ASP A 246 29.76 -3.33 29.04
CA ASP A 246 30.54 -4.37 29.66
C ASP A 246 29.80 -5.14 30.80
N SER A 247 28.64 -4.59 31.23
CA SER A 247 27.76 -5.20 32.24
C SER A 247 26.81 -6.27 31.67
N LEU A 248 26.71 -6.40 30.37
CA LEU A 248 25.88 -7.44 29.72
C LEU A 248 26.72 -8.67 29.50
N PRO A 249 26.49 -9.78 30.28
CA PRO A 249 27.30 -10.98 30.17
C PRO A 249 27.20 -11.60 28.77
N ALA A 250 28.28 -12.01 28.22
CA ALA A 250 28.37 -12.62 26.90
C ALA A 250 27.57 -13.94 26.76
N ASP A 251 27.15 -14.53 27.85
CA ASP A 251 26.64 -15.90 27.91
C ASP A 251 25.11 -16.00 28.12
N GLU A 252 24.39 -14.91 28.44
CA GLU A 252 22.95 -15.00 28.79
C GLU A 252 21.99 -14.99 27.59
N THR A 253 22.46 -14.72 26.40
CA THR A 253 21.58 -14.79 25.20
C THR A 253 21.96 -15.98 24.31
N GLY A 254 22.83 -16.90 24.65
CA GLY A 254 23.18 -18.08 23.84
C GLY A 254 23.25 -17.77 22.31
N ASP A 255 23.51 -18.74 21.49
CA ASP A 255 23.23 -18.69 20.05
C ASP A 255 21.70 -18.52 19.89
N CYS A 256 21.20 -17.27 19.78
CA CYS A 256 19.80 -16.94 19.58
C CYS A 256 19.63 -16.11 18.30
N PRO A 257 19.94 -16.66 17.14
CA PRO A 257 19.51 -16.03 15.88
C PRO A 257 17.98 -16.08 15.79
N GLU A 258 17.39 -15.08 15.16
CA GLU A 258 15.98 -15.02 14.81
C GLU A 258 14.99 -14.79 15.99
N GLN A 259 15.36 -13.92 16.93
CA GLN A 259 14.49 -13.52 18.04
C GLN A 259 14.06 -12.06 17.94
N ILE A 260 12.91 -11.77 18.52
CA ILE A 260 12.42 -10.42 18.71
C ILE A 260 12.77 -9.94 20.11
N ALA A 261 13.28 -8.72 20.20
CA ALA A 261 13.63 -8.13 21.49
C ALA A 261 13.38 -6.61 21.53
N ASP A 262 13.17 -6.11 22.73
CA ASP A 262 13.33 -4.70 23.04
C ASP A 262 14.77 -4.45 23.50
N ILE A 263 15.41 -3.45 22.92
CA ILE A 263 16.81 -3.14 23.20
C ILE A 263 16.91 -1.72 23.72
N THR A 264 17.26 -1.57 25.00
CA THR A 264 17.49 -0.26 25.61
C THR A 264 18.96 0.13 25.45
N PHE A 265 19.20 1.32 24.96
CA PHE A 265 20.54 1.86 24.73
C PHE A 265 20.67 3.29 25.26
N GLY A 266 21.90 3.73 25.43
CA GLY A 266 22.25 5.09 25.82
C GLY A 266 23.76 5.25 25.89
N GLU A 267 24.25 6.47 25.68
CA GLU A 267 25.70 6.79 25.67
C GLU A 267 26.51 5.94 24.67
N GLY A 268 25.89 5.60 23.52
CA GLY A 268 26.51 4.86 22.44
C GLY A 268 26.52 3.33 22.62
N ARG A 269 25.84 2.78 23.63
CA ARG A 269 25.87 1.34 23.95
C ARG A 269 24.51 0.78 24.33
N GLY A 270 24.26 -0.47 23.97
CA GLY A 270 23.14 -1.26 24.50
C GLY A 270 23.34 -1.57 25.97
N LYS A 271 22.33 -1.27 26.78
CA LYS A 271 22.34 -1.42 28.25
C LYS A 271 21.47 -2.57 28.74
N GLU A 272 20.38 -2.89 28.01
CA GLU A 272 19.46 -3.98 28.33
C GLU A 272 18.92 -4.60 27.04
N ILE A 273 18.75 -5.92 27.05
CA ILE A 273 18.15 -6.69 25.96
C ILE A 273 17.04 -7.54 26.58
N ARG A 274 15.80 -7.29 26.22
CA ARG A 274 14.63 -8.04 26.68
C ARG A 274 14.05 -8.85 25.53
N VAL A 275 14.45 -10.12 25.43
CA VAL A 275 13.93 -11.06 24.44
C VAL A 275 12.48 -11.41 24.74
N LYS A 276 11.67 -11.51 23.70
CA LYS A 276 10.25 -11.89 23.78
C LYS A 276 10.12 -13.37 23.47
N GLU A 277 9.75 -14.15 24.49
CA GLU A 277 9.79 -15.62 24.43
C GLU A 277 8.48 -16.23 23.96
N GLU A 278 7.33 -15.53 24.18
CA GLU A 278 6.01 -16.06 23.82
C GLU A 278 5.79 -15.94 22.31
N LYS A 279 5.70 -17.09 21.67
CA LYS A 279 5.55 -17.20 20.22
C LYS A 279 4.50 -18.25 19.90
N ILE A 280 3.60 -17.93 19.00
CA ILE A 280 2.60 -18.85 18.46
C ILE A 280 2.78 -18.99 16.96
N SER A 281 2.45 -20.17 16.44
CA SER A 281 2.47 -20.49 15.03
C SER A 281 1.15 -21.12 14.65
N GLY A 282 0.56 -20.72 13.53
CA GLY A 282 -0.70 -21.26 13.07
C GLY A 282 -1.15 -20.58 11.78
N LYS A 283 -2.10 -21.21 11.12
CA LYS A 283 -2.69 -20.69 9.90
C LYS A 283 -3.40 -19.37 10.15
N LEU A 284 -3.05 -18.32 9.39
CA LEU A 284 -3.77 -17.06 9.44
C LEU A 284 -5.14 -17.20 8.74
N LEU A 285 -6.22 -17.08 9.49
CA LEU A 285 -7.57 -17.23 8.98
C LEU A 285 -8.15 -15.93 8.44
N SER A 286 -7.93 -14.80 9.13
CA SER A 286 -8.38 -13.48 8.64
C SER A 286 -7.57 -12.32 9.23
N PHE A 287 -7.62 -11.19 8.54
CA PHE A 287 -7.09 -9.92 9.00
C PHE A 287 -8.19 -8.85 8.93
N ARG A 288 -8.61 -8.32 10.09
CA ARG A 288 -9.69 -7.35 10.25
C ARG A 288 -9.18 -6.11 10.96
N GLU A 289 -9.14 -4.97 10.28
CA GLU A 289 -8.64 -3.70 10.82
C GLU A 289 -7.26 -3.82 11.49
N ASN A 290 -7.21 -4.13 12.79
CA ASN A 290 -5.98 -4.29 13.57
C ASN A 290 -5.97 -5.64 14.33
N CYS A 291 -6.72 -6.63 13.88
CA CYS A 291 -6.90 -7.92 14.52
C CYS A 291 -6.63 -9.07 13.56
N LEU A 292 -5.77 -10.00 13.95
CA LEU A 292 -5.45 -11.26 13.25
C LEU A 292 -6.20 -12.41 13.91
N GLU A 293 -6.87 -13.23 13.11
CA GLU A 293 -7.45 -14.50 13.56
C GLU A 293 -6.52 -15.66 13.20
N ILE A 294 -5.99 -16.33 14.20
CA ILE A 294 -5.01 -17.41 14.05
C ILE A 294 -5.66 -18.74 14.42
N GLU A 295 -5.60 -19.72 13.52
CA GLU A 295 -6.14 -21.06 13.74
C GLU A 295 -5.54 -21.70 15.00
N GLY A 296 -6.42 -22.21 15.87
CA GLY A 296 -6.03 -22.80 17.14
C GLY A 296 -5.85 -21.80 18.30
N TYR A 297 -5.82 -20.50 18.02
CA TYR A 297 -5.56 -19.46 19.02
C TYR A 297 -6.65 -18.39 19.08
N GLY A 298 -7.38 -18.15 17.99
CA GLY A 298 -8.42 -17.11 17.91
C GLY A 298 -7.88 -15.72 17.54
N ASP A 299 -8.54 -14.70 18.03
CA ASP A 299 -8.29 -13.29 17.67
C ASP A 299 -7.21 -12.65 18.55
N TYR A 300 -6.24 -12.00 17.92
CA TYR A 300 -5.22 -11.19 18.57
C TYR A 300 -5.12 -9.80 17.94
N GLU A 301 -5.16 -8.77 18.76
CA GLU A 301 -4.90 -7.40 18.31
C GLU A 301 -3.41 -7.18 18.04
N LEU A 302 -3.08 -6.38 17.03
CA LEU A 302 -1.73 -5.88 16.83
C LEU A 302 -1.42 -4.78 17.86
N ALA A 303 -0.21 -4.79 18.42
CA ALA A 303 0.29 -3.68 19.23
C ALA A 303 0.55 -2.44 18.36
N GLU A 304 0.48 -1.22 18.93
CA GLU A 304 0.77 0.02 18.20
C GLU A 304 2.16 0.04 17.54
N ASN A 305 3.12 -0.59 18.19
CA ASN A 305 4.51 -0.72 17.71
C ASN A 305 4.80 -2.08 17.11
N CYS A 306 3.78 -2.79 16.63
CA CYS A 306 3.94 -4.09 15.98
C CYS A 306 4.86 -3.96 14.75
N ARG A 307 5.76 -4.95 14.56
CA ARG A 307 6.67 -5.01 13.43
C ARG A 307 6.58 -6.35 12.73
N GLY A 308 6.49 -6.31 11.41
CA GLY A 308 6.55 -7.50 10.57
C GLY A 308 7.91 -7.66 9.91
N TYR A 309 8.37 -8.90 9.81
CA TYR A 309 9.63 -9.25 9.17
C TYR A 309 9.43 -10.41 8.19
N GLN A 310 9.90 -10.24 6.96
CA GLN A 310 10.07 -11.34 6.02
C GLN A 310 11.47 -11.94 6.21
N LEU A 311 11.55 -13.25 6.44
CA LEU A 311 12.82 -13.93 6.75
C LEU A 311 13.40 -14.75 5.57
N TYR A 312 12.65 -14.97 4.51
CA TYR A 312 13.08 -15.71 3.32
C TYR A 312 13.56 -14.74 2.22
N ASP A 313 14.34 -15.23 1.26
CA ASP A 313 15.01 -14.49 0.21
C ASP A 313 15.88 -13.35 0.77
N THR A 314 15.30 -12.22 1.06
CA THR A 314 15.97 -11.06 1.67
C THR A 314 15.21 -10.66 2.93
N LEU A 315 15.93 -10.50 4.05
CA LEU A 315 15.35 -9.98 5.29
C LEU A 315 14.91 -8.52 5.06
N ARG A 316 13.61 -8.24 5.28
CA ARG A 316 13.03 -6.92 5.14
C ARG A 316 11.85 -6.72 6.09
N LEU A 317 11.41 -5.47 6.27
CA LEU A 317 10.12 -5.20 6.89
C LEU A 317 8.97 -5.70 6.00
N ALA A 318 7.90 -6.16 6.64
CA ALA A 318 6.67 -6.59 5.98
C ALA A 318 5.47 -5.93 6.66
N GLY A 319 4.50 -5.49 5.87
CA GLY A 319 3.20 -5.03 6.36
C GLY A 319 2.30 -6.20 6.74
N ALA A 320 1.31 -5.95 7.59
CA ALA A 320 0.34 -6.99 7.97
C ALA A 320 -0.53 -7.43 6.78
N GLU A 321 -0.67 -6.57 5.76
CA GLU A 321 -1.34 -6.87 4.50
C GLU A 321 -0.59 -7.88 3.62
N GLU A 322 0.68 -8.13 3.91
CA GLU A 322 1.50 -9.13 3.21
C GLU A 322 1.41 -10.53 3.84
N LEU A 323 0.74 -10.65 4.99
CA LEU A 323 0.54 -11.94 5.65
C LEU A 323 -0.34 -12.86 4.80
N PRO A 324 0.13 -14.07 4.46
CA PRO A 324 -0.62 -14.99 3.59
C PRO A 324 -1.83 -15.60 4.29
N ILE A 325 -3.01 -15.17 3.89
CA ILE A 325 -4.29 -15.71 4.39
C ILE A 325 -4.45 -17.18 3.98
N GLY A 326 -4.88 -18.01 4.91
CA GLY A 326 -5.12 -19.43 4.67
C GLY A 326 -3.89 -20.31 4.77
N TYR A 327 -2.74 -19.76 5.20
CA TYR A 327 -1.47 -20.47 5.29
C TYR A 327 -0.79 -20.34 6.64
N ASP A 328 -0.04 -21.37 7.03
CA ASP A 328 0.81 -21.43 8.21
C ASP A 328 2.27 -21.10 7.82
N PHE A 329 2.49 -19.88 7.34
CA PHE A 329 3.81 -19.40 6.89
C PHE A 329 4.39 -18.34 7.81
N SER A 330 3.71 -18.05 8.90
CA SER A 330 4.08 -16.97 9.80
C SER A 330 4.07 -17.40 11.26
N ASP A 331 5.01 -16.83 12.02
CA ASP A 331 5.06 -16.90 13.46
C ASP A 331 4.65 -15.55 14.05
N PHE A 332 3.97 -15.56 15.17
CA PHE A 332 3.47 -14.38 15.84
C PHE A 332 4.06 -14.30 17.25
N VAL A 333 4.73 -13.20 17.56
CA VAL A 333 5.33 -12.94 18.88
C VAL A 333 4.35 -12.15 19.72
N ILE A 334 4.06 -12.68 20.91
CA ILE A 334 3.02 -12.15 21.79
C ILE A 334 3.67 -11.41 22.98
N GLU A 335 3.10 -10.28 23.32
CA GLU A 335 3.40 -9.55 24.54
C GLU A 335 2.12 -8.89 25.07
N ASP A 336 1.85 -9.05 26.36
CA ASP A 336 0.65 -8.53 27.02
C ASP A 336 -0.68 -8.89 26.30
N GLY A 337 -0.73 -10.10 25.70
CA GLY A 337 -1.89 -10.61 24.97
C GLY A 337 -2.11 -9.97 23.59
N ARG A 338 -1.12 -9.26 23.05
CA ARG A 338 -1.14 -8.65 21.69
C ARG A 338 0.03 -9.14 20.88
N ILE A 339 -0.12 -9.12 19.57
CA ILE A 339 0.96 -9.39 18.64
C ILE A 339 1.86 -8.16 18.59
N CYS A 340 3.09 -8.29 19.08
CA CYS A 340 4.09 -7.23 19.02
C CYS A 340 5.05 -7.36 17.83
N ALA A 341 5.15 -8.57 17.26
CA ALA A 341 5.82 -8.78 15.98
C ALA A 341 5.26 -10.01 15.26
N PHE A 342 5.41 -10.07 13.96
CA PHE A 342 5.15 -11.26 13.15
C PHE A 342 6.32 -11.52 12.21
N LEU A 343 6.59 -12.79 11.96
CA LEU A 343 7.70 -13.27 11.16
C LEU A 343 7.16 -14.12 10.03
N ILE A 344 7.29 -13.69 8.78
CA ILE A 344 6.97 -14.53 7.62
C ILE A 344 8.20 -15.40 7.37
N VAL A 345 8.13 -16.66 7.84
CA VAL A 345 9.33 -17.49 8.00
C VAL A 345 9.70 -18.31 6.78
N ARG A 346 8.76 -18.50 5.85
CA ARG A 346 8.97 -19.32 4.66
C ARG A 346 8.13 -18.85 3.50
N LYS A 347 8.64 -19.11 2.30
CA LYS A 347 7.91 -19.05 1.05
C LYS A 347 7.72 -20.49 0.58
N GLU A 348 6.55 -21.05 0.83
CA GLU A 348 6.17 -22.33 0.27
C GLU A 348 5.20 -22.11 -0.89
N GLU A 349 5.02 -23.13 -1.73
CA GLU A 349 4.03 -23.09 -2.80
C GLU A 349 2.62 -22.89 -2.23
N MET A 350 1.97 -21.80 -2.60
CA MET A 350 0.56 -21.58 -2.28
C MET A 350 -0.30 -22.42 -3.20
N LYS A 351 -0.91 -23.47 -2.67
CA LYS A 351 -1.71 -24.43 -3.45
C LYS A 351 -3.18 -24.40 -3.17
N ASN A 352 -3.61 -23.83 -2.05
CA ASN A 352 -5.01 -23.79 -1.65
C ASN A 352 -5.60 -22.40 -1.87
N ILE A 353 -6.82 -22.37 -2.38
CA ILE A 353 -7.61 -21.16 -2.51
C ILE A 353 -8.80 -21.21 -1.54
N ARG A 354 -9.19 -20.04 -1.06
CA ARG A 354 -10.33 -19.83 -0.16
C ARG A 354 -11.35 -18.95 -0.89
N VAL A 355 -12.50 -19.50 -1.19
CA VAL A 355 -13.56 -18.88 -2.00
C VAL A 355 -14.74 -18.52 -1.13
N ALA A 356 -15.09 -17.25 -1.05
CA ALA A 356 -16.32 -16.80 -0.40
C ALA A 356 -17.51 -17.11 -1.32
N ILE A 357 -18.46 -17.87 -0.82
CA ILE A 357 -19.65 -18.30 -1.57
C ILE A 357 -20.76 -17.30 -1.33
N LYS A 358 -21.17 -16.59 -2.38
CA LYS A 358 -22.23 -15.60 -2.31
C LYS A 358 -23.61 -16.23 -2.28
N ASN A 359 -24.51 -15.56 -1.57
CA ASN A 359 -25.92 -15.91 -1.58
C ASN A 359 -26.52 -15.72 -3.00
N GLY A 360 -27.04 -16.78 -3.57
CA GLY A 360 -27.55 -16.80 -4.94
C GLY A 360 -28.83 -15.97 -5.16
N GLU A 361 -29.55 -15.60 -4.11
CA GLU A 361 -30.75 -14.79 -4.19
C GLU A 361 -30.47 -13.29 -4.07
N THR A 362 -29.61 -12.90 -3.11
CA THR A 362 -29.30 -11.49 -2.84
C THR A 362 -28.05 -11.00 -3.56
N GLY A 363 -27.11 -11.88 -3.89
CA GLY A 363 -25.78 -11.55 -4.43
C GLY A 363 -24.79 -11.05 -3.38
N ASP A 364 -25.18 -11.06 -2.09
CA ASP A 364 -24.33 -10.63 -0.98
C ASP A 364 -23.43 -11.79 -0.48
N LEU A 365 -22.47 -11.48 0.39
CA LEU A 365 -21.63 -12.49 1.05
C LEU A 365 -22.32 -13.19 2.21
N PHE A 366 -23.43 -12.63 2.70
CA PHE A 366 -24.05 -13.01 3.96
C PHE A 366 -25.25 -13.92 3.75
N HIS A 367 -25.34 -14.95 4.59
CA HIS A 367 -26.42 -15.92 4.60
C HIS A 367 -27.10 -15.92 5.97
N ASP A 368 -28.43 -15.94 5.99
CA ASP A 368 -29.20 -16.12 7.23
C ASP A 368 -29.13 -17.57 7.75
N GLU A 369 -29.11 -18.50 6.79
CA GLU A 369 -29.11 -19.93 7.04
C GLU A 369 -28.32 -20.69 5.97
N ILE A 370 -27.53 -21.68 6.38
CA ILE A 370 -26.85 -22.62 5.52
C ILE A 370 -27.34 -24.02 5.79
N VAL A 371 -27.74 -24.71 4.71
CA VAL A 371 -28.15 -26.11 4.79
C VAL A 371 -27.20 -26.99 3.97
N VAL A 372 -26.56 -27.94 4.61
CA VAL A 372 -25.58 -28.83 3.96
C VAL A 372 -25.94 -30.30 4.07
N SER A 373 -25.47 -31.10 3.11
CA SER A 373 -25.49 -32.57 3.14
C SER A 373 -24.28 -33.12 2.39
N CYS A 374 -23.94 -34.40 2.63
CA CYS A 374 -22.89 -35.10 1.91
C CYS A 374 -23.25 -36.56 1.72
N GLY A 375 -23.20 -37.04 0.46
CA GLY A 375 -23.53 -38.45 0.13
C GLY A 375 -22.58 -39.48 0.75
N GLU A 376 -21.35 -39.07 1.09
CA GLU A 376 -20.35 -39.90 1.76
C GLU A 376 -20.26 -39.68 3.28
N GLY A 377 -21.17 -38.88 3.85
CA GLY A 377 -21.09 -38.40 5.22
C GLY A 377 -20.14 -37.24 5.39
N MET A 378 -20.29 -36.56 6.49
CA MET A 378 -19.46 -35.37 6.81
C MET A 378 -19.12 -35.28 8.28
N THR A 379 -17.99 -34.69 8.59
CA THR A 379 -17.54 -34.38 9.95
C THR A 379 -17.54 -32.87 10.16
N VAL A 380 -18.10 -32.42 11.25
CA VAL A 380 -18.25 -31.03 11.60
C VAL A 380 -17.38 -30.73 12.82
N HIS A 381 -16.52 -29.75 12.71
CA HIS A 381 -15.68 -29.27 13.80
C HIS A 381 -16.13 -27.86 14.22
N PHE A 382 -16.37 -27.63 15.52
CA PHE A 382 -16.87 -26.36 16.03
C PHE A 382 -16.45 -26.12 17.48
N GLY A 383 -16.65 -24.91 17.99
CA GLY A 383 -16.33 -24.52 19.35
C GLY A 383 -14.95 -23.88 19.49
N LYS A 384 -14.54 -23.54 20.71
CA LYS A 384 -13.26 -22.92 21.01
C LYS A 384 -12.11 -23.83 20.60
N TYR A 385 -11.04 -23.23 20.10
CA TYR A 385 -9.86 -23.96 19.65
C TYR A 385 -9.27 -24.89 20.72
N GLU A 386 -9.31 -24.48 22.01
CA GLU A 386 -8.82 -25.30 23.14
C GLU A 386 -9.74 -26.49 23.47
N ASP A 387 -11.06 -26.35 23.20
CA ASP A 387 -12.10 -27.33 23.51
C ASP A 387 -12.93 -27.65 22.25
N ARG A 388 -12.26 -27.81 21.08
CA ARG A 388 -12.91 -28.07 19.79
C ARG A 388 -13.68 -29.39 19.86
N GLN A 389 -14.94 -29.33 19.44
CA GLN A 389 -15.86 -30.48 19.37
C GLN A 389 -15.94 -31.00 17.95
N GLU A 390 -16.27 -32.27 17.83
CA GLU A 390 -16.46 -32.98 16.56
C GLU A 390 -17.80 -33.71 16.57
N GLU A 391 -18.56 -33.59 15.48
CA GLU A 391 -19.82 -34.27 15.27
C GLU A 391 -19.84 -34.90 13.87
N GLU A 392 -20.22 -36.19 13.81
CA GLU A 392 -20.29 -36.95 12.56
C GLU A 392 -21.74 -37.01 12.05
N PHE A 393 -21.93 -36.76 10.74
CA PHE A 393 -23.18 -36.86 10.04
C PHE A 393 -23.09 -38.01 9.02
N THR A 394 -24.09 -38.84 8.99
CA THR A 394 -24.15 -39.97 8.05
C THR A 394 -24.54 -39.52 6.67
N SER A 395 -24.44 -40.46 5.69
CA SER A 395 -24.80 -40.21 4.28
C SER A 395 -26.19 -39.58 4.15
N ASP A 396 -26.26 -38.49 3.41
CA ASP A 396 -27.49 -37.74 3.07
C ASP A 396 -28.21 -37.08 4.27
N GLU A 397 -27.66 -37.17 5.47
CA GLU A 397 -28.14 -36.41 6.61
C GLU A 397 -27.92 -34.92 6.40
N LYS A 398 -28.97 -34.13 6.66
CA LYS A 398 -28.91 -32.65 6.47
C LYS A 398 -28.64 -31.95 7.79
N MET A 399 -27.72 -31.04 7.72
CA MET A 399 -27.45 -30.11 8.80
C MET A 399 -27.90 -28.71 8.41
N THR A 400 -28.58 -28.00 9.32
CA THR A 400 -29.01 -26.62 9.16
C THR A 400 -28.30 -25.74 10.16
N ILE A 401 -27.59 -24.74 9.70
CA ILE A 401 -26.83 -23.79 10.51
C ILE A 401 -27.43 -22.41 10.31
N LYS A 402 -27.76 -21.72 11.42
CA LYS A 402 -28.27 -20.33 11.42
C LYS A 402 -27.29 -19.41 12.09
N SER A 403 -27.25 -18.14 11.67
CA SER A 403 -26.52 -17.11 12.37
C SER A 403 -26.92 -17.07 13.86
N GLY A 404 -25.93 -16.92 14.74
CA GLY A 404 -26.07 -16.95 16.18
C GLY A 404 -26.27 -18.34 16.79
N SER A 405 -26.10 -19.43 16.02
CA SER A 405 -26.18 -20.79 16.55
C SER A 405 -24.99 -21.14 17.45
N ASP A 406 -25.18 -22.12 18.36
CA ASP A 406 -24.08 -22.56 19.25
C ASP A 406 -22.87 -23.12 18.48
N TYR A 407 -23.06 -23.63 17.26
CA TYR A 407 -21.98 -24.09 16.37
C TYR A 407 -21.00 -23.02 15.94
N LEU A 408 -21.44 -21.74 15.91
CA LEU A 408 -20.68 -20.60 15.42
C LEU A 408 -20.21 -19.63 16.49
N LYS A 409 -20.55 -19.92 17.77
CA LYS A 409 -20.48 -18.94 18.87
C LYS A 409 -19.07 -18.48 19.23
N ASP A 410 -18.10 -19.36 19.23
CA ASP A 410 -16.78 -19.08 19.85
C ASP A 410 -15.62 -19.18 18.85
N ALA A 411 -15.83 -19.74 17.66
CA ALA A 411 -14.86 -19.87 16.57
C ALA A 411 -15.55 -20.25 15.26
N ARG A 412 -14.81 -20.25 14.19
CA ARG A 412 -15.28 -20.77 12.88
C ARG A 412 -15.65 -22.24 12.99
N MET A 413 -16.72 -22.59 12.31
CA MET A 413 -17.14 -23.97 12.12
C MET A 413 -16.53 -24.49 10.82
N GLU A 414 -16.00 -25.70 10.82
CA GLU A 414 -15.53 -26.40 9.63
C GLU A 414 -16.34 -27.65 9.33
N ILE A 415 -16.59 -27.88 8.06
CA ILE A 415 -17.28 -29.09 7.57
C ILE A 415 -16.35 -29.77 6.58
N LYS A 416 -16.04 -31.04 6.84
CA LYS A 416 -15.19 -31.88 6.00
C LYS A 416 -15.95 -33.12 5.53
N THR A 417 -15.65 -33.60 4.32
CA THR A 417 -16.19 -34.86 3.84
C THR A 417 -15.53 -36.07 4.51
N GLY A 418 -16.25 -37.15 4.67
CA GLY A 418 -15.70 -38.39 5.22
C GLY A 418 -14.63 -39.05 4.34
N ILE A 419 -14.50 -38.63 3.08
CA ILE A 419 -13.49 -39.10 2.11
C ILE A 419 -12.95 -37.93 1.29
N ASN A 420 -11.65 -37.97 0.93
CA ASN A 420 -10.97 -36.89 0.22
C ASN A 420 -11.58 -36.53 -1.16
N THR A 421 -12.32 -37.41 -1.78
CA THR A 421 -12.98 -37.16 -3.08
C THR A 421 -14.45 -36.76 -2.94
N GLY A 422 -14.99 -36.75 -1.74
CA GLY A 422 -16.37 -36.38 -1.45
C GLY A 422 -16.65 -34.91 -1.78
N LYS A 423 -17.94 -34.59 -1.91
CA LYS A 423 -18.42 -33.22 -2.10
C LYS A 423 -19.52 -32.90 -1.10
N ILE A 424 -19.48 -31.69 -0.54
CA ILE A 424 -20.52 -31.17 0.33
C ILE A 424 -21.50 -30.39 -0.53
N GLU A 425 -22.77 -30.79 -0.53
CA GLU A 425 -23.86 -30.08 -1.19
C GLU A 425 -24.36 -28.94 -0.29
N VAL A 426 -24.44 -27.73 -0.83
CA VAL A 426 -25.06 -26.58 -0.13
C VAL A 426 -26.49 -26.45 -0.62
N GLN A 427 -27.42 -27.12 0.11
CA GLN A 427 -28.81 -27.27 -0.24
C GLN A 427 -29.62 -25.96 -0.21
N SER A 428 -29.14 -24.96 0.55
CA SER A 428 -29.72 -23.61 0.63
C SER A 428 -29.40 -22.77 -0.60
N GLU A 429 -28.45 -23.18 -1.44
CA GLU A 429 -28.00 -22.41 -2.60
C GLU A 429 -28.45 -23.02 -3.93
N LYS A 430 -28.60 -22.17 -4.93
CA LYS A 430 -28.88 -22.56 -6.32
C LYS A 430 -27.95 -21.89 -7.31
N ARG A 431 -27.47 -22.70 -8.26
CA ARG A 431 -26.64 -22.25 -9.40
C ARG A 431 -27.27 -22.76 -10.68
N ALA A 432 -26.74 -22.47 -11.86
CA ALA A 432 -27.27 -22.94 -13.13
C ALA A 432 -27.30 -24.48 -13.21
N GLN A 433 -26.36 -25.16 -12.55
CA GLN A 433 -26.35 -26.64 -12.44
C GLN A 433 -27.40 -27.20 -11.47
N GLY A 434 -28.10 -26.39 -10.69
CA GLY A 434 -28.97 -26.78 -9.58
C GLY A 434 -28.34 -26.54 -8.22
N ILE A 435 -28.36 -27.52 -7.31
CA ILE A 435 -27.70 -27.49 -6.01
C ILE A 435 -26.20 -27.62 -6.22
N PRO A 436 -25.38 -26.64 -5.78
CA PRO A 436 -23.93 -26.72 -5.91
C PRO A 436 -23.31 -27.69 -4.89
N ALA A 437 -22.26 -28.40 -5.31
CA ALA A 437 -21.51 -29.32 -4.49
C ALA A 437 -20.02 -29.02 -4.51
N TYR A 438 -19.42 -28.83 -3.34
CA TYR A 438 -18.07 -28.28 -3.13
C TYR A 438 -17.11 -29.38 -2.65
N ARG A 439 -15.91 -29.41 -3.27
CA ARG A 439 -14.74 -30.17 -2.78
C ARG A 439 -14.08 -29.47 -1.61
N GLY A 440 -13.18 -30.17 -0.95
CA GLY A 440 -12.37 -29.59 0.16
C GLY A 440 -13.19 -29.38 1.43
N THR A 441 -12.95 -28.28 2.10
CA THR A 441 -13.55 -27.91 3.38
C THR A 441 -14.50 -26.73 3.19
N LEU A 442 -15.67 -26.77 3.82
CA LEU A 442 -16.50 -25.59 4.01
C LEU A 442 -16.24 -25.03 5.40
N GLU A 443 -16.05 -23.74 5.48
CA GLU A 443 -15.83 -22.98 6.69
C GLU A 443 -16.91 -21.91 6.83
N LEU A 444 -17.49 -21.76 8.00
CA LEU A 444 -18.54 -20.82 8.32
C LEU A 444 -18.07 -19.86 9.40
N LEU A 445 -18.14 -18.57 9.09
CA LEU A 445 -17.85 -17.46 10.00
C LEU A 445 -19.15 -16.70 10.29
N ASP A 446 -19.54 -16.60 11.56
CA ASP A 446 -20.67 -15.74 11.96
C ASP A 446 -20.24 -14.28 12.08
N THR A 447 -21.01 -13.39 11.48
CA THR A 447 -20.78 -11.95 11.53
C THR A 447 -22.08 -11.24 11.93
N PRO A 448 -22.03 -9.96 12.31
CA PRO A 448 -23.26 -9.21 12.61
C PRO A 448 -24.25 -9.13 11.44
N GLU A 449 -23.75 -9.24 10.19
CA GLU A 449 -24.52 -9.19 8.96
C GLU A 449 -25.09 -10.57 8.56
N GLY A 450 -24.57 -11.68 9.09
CA GLY A 450 -24.93 -13.07 8.77
C GLY A 450 -23.72 -13.97 8.63
N ILE A 451 -23.96 -15.19 8.14
CA ILE A 451 -22.91 -16.20 7.97
C ILE A 451 -22.15 -15.93 6.66
N VAL A 452 -20.83 -15.85 6.74
CA VAL A 452 -19.94 -15.93 5.57
C VAL A 452 -19.53 -17.37 5.37
N LEU A 453 -19.86 -17.93 4.19
CA LEU A 453 -19.51 -19.28 3.80
C LEU A 453 -18.25 -19.26 2.94
N ILE A 454 -17.22 -20.00 3.35
CA ILE A 454 -15.93 -20.08 2.65
C ILE A 454 -15.67 -21.54 2.26
N ASN A 455 -15.27 -21.75 1.01
CA ASN A 455 -14.81 -23.05 0.54
C ASN A 455 -13.29 -23.03 0.39
N GLU A 456 -12.58 -23.85 1.13
CA GLU A 456 -11.14 -24.04 1.03
C GLU A 456 -10.80 -25.35 0.33
N LEU A 457 -10.01 -25.27 -0.74
CA LEU A 457 -9.61 -26.43 -1.55
C LEU A 457 -8.33 -26.15 -2.34
N PRO A 458 -7.64 -27.20 -2.88
CA PRO A 458 -6.55 -27.01 -3.82
C PRO A 458 -6.97 -26.19 -5.05
N LEU A 459 -6.11 -25.25 -5.48
CA LEU A 459 -6.37 -24.40 -6.65
C LEU A 459 -6.71 -25.21 -7.90
N GLU A 460 -6.05 -26.35 -8.13
CA GLU A 460 -6.36 -27.22 -9.26
C GLU A 460 -7.79 -27.79 -9.18
N GLU A 461 -8.27 -28.14 -7.99
CA GLU A 461 -9.65 -28.64 -7.82
C GLU A 461 -10.70 -27.54 -7.95
N TYR A 462 -10.36 -26.30 -7.54
CA TYR A 462 -11.17 -25.11 -7.80
C TYR A 462 -11.40 -24.92 -9.32
N LEU A 463 -10.34 -25.05 -10.11
CA LEU A 463 -10.39 -24.92 -11.57
C LEU A 463 -11.26 -25.98 -12.25
N TYR A 464 -11.47 -27.15 -11.65
CA TYR A 464 -12.38 -28.14 -12.21
C TYR A 464 -13.83 -27.65 -12.36
N SER A 465 -14.21 -26.66 -11.51
CA SER A 465 -15.54 -26.06 -11.52
C SER A 465 -15.53 -24.61 -12.09
N VAL A 466 -14.40 -23.93 -12.14
CA VAL A 466 -14.25 -22.62 -12.80
C VAL A 466 -14.26 -22.77 -14.30
N VAL A 467 -13.37 -23.61 -14.86
CA VAL A 467 -13.21 -23.71 -16.32
C VAL A 467 -14.53 -24.02 -17.04
N PRO A 468 -15.35 -25.01 -16.61
CA PRO A 468 -16.64 -25.28 -17.28
C PRO A 468 -17.69 -24.18 -16.99
N SER A 469 -17.54 -23.39 -15.92
CA SER A 469 -18.47 -22.30 -15.63
C SER A 469 -18.17 -21.04 -16.48
N GLU A 470 -16.90 -20.86 -16.91
CA GLU A 470 -16.45 -19.76 -17.74
C GLU A 470 -16.49 -20.08 -19.23
N MET A 471 -16.12 -21.32 -19.63
CA MET A 471 -16.02 -21.71 -21.02
C MET A 471 -16.72 -23.04 -21.25
N PRO A 472 -17.57 -23.21 -22.29
CA PRO A 472 -18.25 -24.46 -22.58
C PRO A 472 -17.27 -25.64 -22.73
N ALA A 473 -17.47 -26.69 -21.95
CA ALA A 473 -16.58 -27.86 -21.97
C ALA A 473 -16.58 -28.65 -23.31
N SER A 474 -17.41 -28.26 -24.28
CA SER A 474 -17.42 -28.76 -25.65
C SER A 474 -16.39 -28.09 -26.57
N TYR A 475 -15.71 -27.04 -26.07
CA TYR A 475 -14.67 -26.34 -26.82
C TYR A 475 -13.43 -27.23 -27.03
N PRO A 476 -12.58 -26.93 -28.04
CA PRO A 476 -11.34 -27.67 -28.27
C PRO A 476 -10.48 -27.75 -27.01
N LEU A 477 -9.80 -28.87 -26.82
CA LEU A 477 -8.95 -29.10 -25.65
C LEU A 477 -7.89 -27.98 -25.45
N GLU A 478 -7.32 -27.48 -26.54
CA GLU A 478 -6.30 -26.43 -26.48
C GLU A 478 -6.87 -25.08 -26.04
N ALA A 479 -8.10 -24.73 -26.42
CA ALA A 479 -8.82 -23.59 -25.91
C ALA A 479 -9.13 -23.72 -24.40
N LEU A 480 -9.55 -24.93 -23.97
CA LEU A 480 -9.79 -25.23 -22.56
C LEU A 480 -8.50 -25.19 -21.73
N LYS A 481 -7.35 -25.58 -22.31
CA LYS A 481 -6.02 -25.43 -21.69
C LYS A 481 -5.63 -23.96 -21.52
N ALA A 482 -5.81 -23.16 -22.56
CA ALA A 482 -5.58 -21.72 -22.49
C ALA A 482 -6.44 -21.06 -21.40
N GLN A 483 -7.74 -21.40 -21.34
CA GLN A 483 -8.64 -20.93 -20.28
C GLN A 483 -8.20 -21.40 -18.90
N ALA A 484 -7.75 -22.64 -18.74
CA ALA A 484 -7.27 -23.17 -17.47
C ALA A 484 -6.01 -22.43 -16.98
N ILE A 485 -5.09 -22.10 -17.87
CA ILE A 485 -3.88 -21.33 -17.55
C ILE A 485 -4.24 -19.89 -17.18
N CYS A 486 -5.14 -19.21 -17.93
CA CYS A 486 -5.63 -17.88 -17.56
C CYS A 486 -6.29 -17.89 -16.19
N ALA A 487 -7.21 -18.84 -15.96
CA ALA A 487 -7.94 -18.93 -14.69
C ALA A 487 -7.01 -19.26 -13.51
N ARG A 488 -5.99 -20.10 -13.73
CA ARG A 488 -4.97 -20.41 -12.71
C ARG A 488 -4.12 -19.20 -12.41
N THR A 489 -3.62 -18.49 -13.41
CA THR A 489 -2.80 -17.28 -13.25
C THR A 489 -3.58 -16.23 -12.48
N TYR A 490 -4.85 -16.00 -12.83
CA TYR A 490 -5.74 -15.09 -12.13
C TYR A 490 -5.97 -15.53 -10.67
N GLY A 491 -6.33 -16.78 -10.42
CA GLY A 491 -6.55 -17.32 -9.08
C GLY A 491 -5.27 -17.28 -8.22
N TYR A 492 -4.11 -17.66 -8.80
CA TYR A 492 -2.83 -17.66 -8.10
C TYR A 492 -2.43 -16.29 -7.61
N ARG A 493 -2.67 -15.24 -8.39
CA ARG A 493 -2.45 -13.85 -7.98
C ARG A 493 -3.20 -13.48 -6.69
N TYR A 494 -4.45 -13.95 -6.54
CA TYR A 494 -5.25 -13.67 -5.35
C TYR A 494 -4.85 -14.49 -4.12
N LEU A 495 -4.02 -15.51 -4.27
CA LEU A 495 -3.41 -16.16 -3.11
C LEU A 495 -2.42 -15.21 -2.43
N GLU A 496 -1.71 -14.39 -3.21
CA GLU A 496 -0.77 -13.39 -2.68
C GLU A 496 -1.46 -12.08 -2.25
N GLN A 497 -2.56 -11.71 -2.89
CA GLN A 497 -3.30 -10.46 -2.65
C GLN A 497 -4.80 -10.74 -2.46
N PRO A 498 -5.21 -11.30 -1.32
CA PRO A 498 -6.59 -11.68 -1.06
C PRO A 498 -7.57 -10.51 -1.16
N GLY A 499 -8.70 -10.70 -1.88
CA GLY A 499 -9.73 -9.68 -2.02
C GLY A 499 -10.63 -9.51 -0.80
N TYR A 500 -10.70 -10.54 0.06
CA TYR A 500 -11.58 -10.59 1.25
C TYR A 500 -10.82 -10.95 2.52
N GLN A 501 -9.70 -10.27 2.78
CA GLN A 501 -8.84 -10.52 3.95
C GLN A 501 -9.61 -10.51 5.27
N SER A 502 -10.57 -9.60 5.42
CA SER A 502 -11.36 -9.45 6.66
C SER A 502 -12.25 -10.65 6.95
N TYR A 503 -12.63 -11.42 5.95
CA TYR A 503 -13.40 -12.67 6.11
C TYR A 503 -12.52 -13.91 5.97
N GLY A 504 -11.30 -13.75 5.47
CA GLY A 504 -10.36 -14.85 5.27
C GLY A 504 -10.58 -15.60 3.96
N ALA A 505 -10.99 -14.89 2.90
CA ALA A 505 -11.13 -15.47 1.56
C ALA A 505 -10.29 -14.71 0.54
N HIS A 506 -9.81 -15.44 -0.47
CA HIS A 506 -9.02 -14.90 -1.56
C HIS A 506 -9.89 -14.24 -2.63
N VAL A 507 -10.98 -14.90 -3.00
CA VAL A 507 -11.91 -14.50 -4.07
C VAL A 507 -13.35 -14.81 -3.65
N ASP A 508 -14.33 -14.32 -4.41
CA ASP A 508 -15.71 -14.81 -4.37
C ASP A 508 -16.04 -15.66 -5.61
N ASP A 509 -17.23 -16.28 -5.62
CA ASP A 509 -17.68 -17.19 -6.68
C ASP A 509 -18.44 -16.50 -7.84
N SER A 510 -18.39 -15.16 -7.92
CA SER A 510 -19.15 -14.37 -8.90
C SER A 510 -18.29 -13.86 -10.06
N VAL A 511 -18.97 -13.25 -11.04
CA VAL A 511 -18.31 -12.53 -12.18
C VAL A 511 -17.40 -11.37 -11.76
N GLY A 512 -17.42 -10.96 -10.51
CA GLY A 512 -16.48 -9.97 -9.97
C GLY A 512 -15.04 -10.50 -9.87
N TYR A 513 -14.93 -11.84 -9.76
CA TYR A 513 -13.66 -12.59 -9.78
C TYR A 513 -13.69 -13.66 -10.87
N GLN A 514 -14.11 -14.86 -10.54
CA GLN A 514 -14.29 -15.97 -11.50
C GLN A 514 -15.54 -16.76 -11.16
N VAL A 515 -16.36 -17.04 -12.16
CA VAL A 515 -17.58 -17.84 -11.94
C VAL A 515 -17.18 -19.23 -11.47
N TYR A 516 -17.54 -19.55 -10.23
CA TYR A 516 -17.19 -20.81 -9.60
C TYR A 516 -18.43 -21.67 -9.33
N ASN A 517 -18.33 -22.93 -9.67
CA ASN A 517 -19.34 -23.95 -9.39
C ASN A 517 -20.77 -23.64 -9.90
N ASN A 518 -20.89 -22.81 -10.97
CA ASN A 518 -22.15 -22.51 -11.63
C ASN A 518 -22.55 -23.64 -12.59
N ILE A 519 -21.57 -24.29 -13.23
CA ILE A 519 -21.73 -25.47 -14.08
C ILE A 519 -20.96 -26.65 -13.44
N ALA A 520 -21.50 -27.85 -13.56
CA ALA A 520 -20.88 -29.03 -13.00
C ALA A 520 -19.52 -29.36 -13.68
N GLU A 521 -18.60 -29.96 -12.91
CA GLU A 521 -17.34 -30.45 -13.42
C GLU A 521 -17.54 -31.33 -14.68
N ASN A 522 -16.67 -31.17 -15.66
CA ASN A 522 -16.71 -31.95 -16.92
C ASN A 522 -15.36 -32.62 -17.21
N VAL A 523 -15.37 -33.80 -17.74
CA VAL A 523 -14.16 -34.58 -18.01
C VAL A 523 -13.18 -33.88 -18.96
N ASN A 524 -13.66 -33.10 -19.93
CA ASN A 524 -12.81 -32.39 -20.89
C ASN A 524 -12.11 -31.21 -20.25
N SER A 525 -12.86 -30.36 -19.48
CA SER A 525 -12.28 -29.24 -18.78
C SER A 525 -11.35 -29.71 -17.67
N THR A 526 -11.71 -30.74 -16.90
CA THR A 526 -10.83 -31.36 -15.89
C THR A 526 -9.54 -31.90 -16.51
N LYS A 527 -9.62 -32.49 -17.71
CA LYS A 527 -8.43 -32.92 -18.45
C LYS A 527 -7.53 -31.77 -18.83
N ALA A 528 -8.08 -30.65 -19.31
CA ALA A 528 -7.33 -29.45 -19.66
C ALA A 528 -6.60 -28.89 -18.44
N VAL A 529 -7.27 -28.79 -17.28
CA VAL A 529 -6.65 -28.34 -16.00
C VAL A 529 -5.49 -29.26 -15.61
N ARG A 530 -5.69 -30.59 -15.64
CA ARG A 530 -4.64 -31.55 -15.25
C ARG A 530 -3.43 -31.55 -16.17
N GLU A 531 -3.65 -31.38 -17.48
CA GLU A 531 -2.54 -31.33 -18.45
C GLU A 531 -1.75 -30.03 -18.41
N THR A 532 -2.27 -28.99 -17.74
CA THR A 532 -1.63 -27.70 -17.54
C THR A 532 -1.35 -27.37 -16.06
N ALA A 533 -1.40 -28.41 -15.18
CA ALA A 533 -1.28 -28.21 -13.75
C ALA A 533 -0.03 -27.39 -13.37
N GLY A 534 -0.22 -26.37 -12.52
CA GLY A 534 0.82 -25.44 -12.08
C GLY A 534 1.25 -24.40 -13.10
N THR A 535 0.86 -24.55 -14.40
CA THR A 535 1.29 -23.59 -15.44
C THR A 535 0.55 -22.27 -15.31
N VAL A 536 1.31 -21.16 -15.23
CA VAL A 536 0.84 -19.77 -15.13
C VAL A 536 1.58 -18.86 -16.11
N LEU A 537 1.05 -17.67 -16.34
CA LEU A 537 1.61 -16.64 -17.23
C LEU A 537 2.41 -15.61 -16.46
N TYR A 538 3.63 -15.31 -16.93
CA TYR A 538 4.49 -14.25 -16.46
C TYR A 538 4.80 -13.24 -17.56
N TYR A 539 4.97 -11.99 -17.15
CA TYR A 539 5.58 -10.92 -17.93
C TYR A 539 6.83 -10.43 -17.17
N GLY A 540 8.02 -10.70 -17.69
CA GLY A 540 9.23 -10.59 -16.88
C GLY A 540 9.15 -11.53 -15.67
N ASP A 541 9.32 -11.01 -14.48
CA ASP A 541 9.25 -11.77 -13.21
C ASP A 541 7.90 -11.61 -12.49
N GLU A 542 6.89 -10.96 -13.11
CA GLU A 542 5.60 -10.69 -12.50
C GLU A 542 4.47 -11.54 -13.10
N LEU A 543 3.55 -12.00 -12.24
CA LEU A 543 2.33 -12.68 -12.67
C LEU A 543 1.43 -11.75 -13.50
N VAL A 544 0.96 -12.26 -14.63
CA VAL A 544 0.07 -11.56 -15.55
C VAL A 544 -1.34 -11.42 -14.95
N ASN A 545 -1.99 -10.28 -15.18
CA ASN A 545 -3.45 -10.18 -15.05
C ASN A 545 -4.09 -10.82 -16.27
N ALA A 546 -4.33 -12.14 -16.21
CA ALA A 546 -4.80 -12.94 -17.33
C ALA A 546 -6.30 -12.80 -17.54
N TYR A 547 -6.77 -11.58 -17.89
CA TYR A 547 -8.17 -11.30 -18.17
C TYR A 547 -8.68 -12.06 -19.40
N TYR A 548 -9.97 -12.36 -19.40
CA TYR A 548 -10.65 -12.97 -20.52
C TYR A 548 -12.10 -12.50 -20.63
N TYR A 549 -12.68 -12.63 -21.80
CA TYR A 549 -14.05 -12.23 -22.11
C TYR A 549 -14.66 -13.14 -23.19
N SER A 550 -15.97 -13.07 -23.39
CA SER A 550 -16.67 -14.04 -24.23
C SER A 550 -16.31 -13.95 -25.71
N THR A 551 -16.57 -12.78 -26.35
CA THR A 551 -16.51 -12.63 -27.81
C THR A 551 -15.98 -11.26 -28.19
N SER A 552 -15.05 -11.19 -29.15
CA SER A 552 -14.60 -9.91 -29.72
C SER A 552 -15.53 -9.43 -30.85
N CYS A 553 -15.41 -8.16 -31.20
CA CYS A 553 -15.99 -7.62 -32.43
C CYS A 553 -15.03 -7.75 -33.63
N GLY A 554 -13.92 -8.46 -33.50
CA GLY A 554 -12.78 -8.56 -34.41
C GLY A 554 -11.53 -7.84 -33.88
N PHE A 555 -11.68 -6.97 -32.87
CA PHE A 555 -10.58 -6.30 -32.20
C PHE A 555 -10.68 -6.43 -30.68
N GLY A 556 -9.53 -6.59 -30.05
CA GLY A 556 -9.33 -6.49 -28.60
C GLY A 556 -8.98 -5.07 -28.15
N ALA A 557 -8.98 -4.85 -26.85
CA ALA A 557 -8.57 -3.60 -26.20
C ALA A 557 -7.39 -3.81 -25.26
N ASP A 558 -6.66 -2.75 -25.01
CA ASP A 558 -5.69 -2.66 -23.92
C ASP A 558 -6.38 -2.33 -22.57
N ALA A 559 -5.64 -2.42 -21.46
CA ALA A 559 -6.15 -2.15 -20.13
C ALA A 559 -6.51 -0.67 -19.89
N GLY A 560 -6.14 0.22 -20.77
CA GLY A 560 -6.49 1.63 -20.75
C GLY A 560 -8.00 1.90 -20.82
N VAL A 561 -8.82 0.92 -21.21
CA VAL A 561 -10.30 1.03 -21.18
C VAL A 561 -10.85 1.27 -19.78
N TRP A 562 -10.12 0.88 -18.74
CA TRP A 562 -10.50 1.14 -17.35
C TRP A 562 -9.84 2.40 -16.80
N ASN A 563 -8.53 2.56 -17.06
CA ASN A 563 -7.73 3.73 -16.68
C ASN A 563 -6.40 3.71 -17.46
N GLU A 564 -5.91 4.88 -17.91
CA GLU A 564 -4.62 5.01 -18.62
C GLU A 564 -3.45 4.45 -17.82
N ASP A 565 -3.43 4.64 -16.48
CA ASP A 565 -2.40 4.08 -15.61
C ASP A 565 -2.32 2.53 -15.69
N GLN A 566 -3.42 1.86 -16.01
CA GLN A 566 -3.45 0.41 -16.16
C GLN A 566 -2.78 -0.05 -17.47
N LYS A 567 -2.83 0.75 -18.53
CA LYS A 567 -2.11 0.48 -19.78
C LYS A 567 -0.60 0.42 -19.55
N GLU A 568 -0.06 1.34 -18.74
CA GLU A 568 1.37 1.35 -18.40
C GLU A 568 1.76 0.16 -17.50
N LYS A 569 0.89 -0.21 -16.55
CA LYS A 569 1.13 -1.34 -15.63
C LYS A 569 0.97 -2.71 -16.29
N MET A 570 0.21 -2.82 -17.36
CA MET A 570 -0.11 -4.07 -18.04
C MET A 570 0.20 -3.98 -19.55
N PRO A 571 1.46 -3.72 -19.93
CA PRO A 571 1.85 -3.49 -21.33
C PRO A 571 1.67 -4.72 -22.22
N TYR A 572 1.51 -5.89 -21.63
CA TYR A 572 1.23 -7.16 -22.32
C TYR A 572 -0.22 -7.29 -22.80
N LEU A 573 -1.14 -6.43 -22.35
CA LEU A 573 -2.52 -6.34 -22.82
C LEU A 573 -2.58 -5.28 -23.92
N VAL A 574 -2.56 -5.73 -25.16
CA VAL A 574 -2.49 -4.84 -26.33
C VAL A 574 -3.79 -4.86 -27.11
N SER A 575 -4.17 -3.70 -27.65
CA SER A 575 -5.23 -3.63 -28.64
C SER A 575 -4.74 -4.21 -29.96
N LYS A 576 -5.44 -5.22 -30.50
CA LYS A 576 -5.03 -5.89 -31.73
C LYS A 576 -6.19 -6.52 -32.48
N TYR A 577 -5.98 -6.81 -33.74
CA TYR A 577 -6.91 -7.57 -34.56
C TYR A 577 -6.93 -9.06 -34.13
N ILE A 578 -8.14 -9.65 -34.06
CA ILE A 578 -8.36 -11.05 -33.66
C ILE A 578 -8.87 -11.81 -34.85
N GLY A 579 -7.95 -12.13 -35.77
CA GLY A 579 -8.23 -12.78 -37.01
C GLY A 579 -6.97 -13.31 -37.71
N GLU A 580 -7.13 -13.87 -38.89
CA GLU A 580 -6.04 -14.35 -39.74
C GLU A 580 -5.56 -13.24 -40.69
N GLY A 581 -4.30 -12.81 -40.53
CA GLY A 581 -3.75 -11.75 -41.35
C GLY A 581 -4.26 -10.37 -40.97
N GLU A 582 -4.77 -9.62 -41.93
CA GLU A 582 -5.36 -8.28 -41.75
C GLU A 582 -6.90 -8.36 -41.97
N PRO A 583 -7.66 -7.41 -41.35
CA PRO A 583 -9.10 -7.33 -41.57
C PRO A 583 -9.41 -7.23 -43.05
N GLU A 584 -10.27 -8.10 -43.59
CA GLU A 584 -10.66 -8.03 -44.98
C GLU A 584 -11.78 -7.03 -45.20
N ARG A 585 -11.44 -5.95 -45.87
CA ARG A 585 -12.38 -4.97 -46.40
C ARG A 585 -12.03 -4.62 -47.83
N GLY A 586 -13.03 -4.18 -48.61
CA GLY A 586 -12.91 -3.89 -50.04
C GLY A 586 -11.59 -3.19 -50.41
N GLU A 587 -11.24 -3.27 -51.69
CA GLU A 587 -9.87 -3.14 -52.24
C GLU A 587 -9.04 -1.88 -51.86
N ASP A 588 -9.58 -0.94 -51.06
CA ASP A 588 -8.94 0.37 -50.74
C ASP A 588 -9.03 0.85 -49.28
N GLU A 589 -9.50 0.05 -48.29
CA GLU A 589 -9.68 0.54 -46.90
C GLU A 589 -8.80 -0.23 -45.89
N GLU A 590 -7.77 0.46 -45.42
CA GLU A 590 -6.92 -0.01 -44.31
C GLU A 590 -7.67 0.12 -42.98
N VAL A 591 -7.70 -0.96 -42.16
CA VAL A 591 -8.28 -0.96 -40.81
C VAL A 591 -7.21 -1.41 -39.81
N SER A 592 -6.90 -0.54 -38.85
CA SER A 592 -5.99 -0.87 -37.74
C SER A 592 -6.60 -0.44 -36.42
N PRO A 593 -6.10 -0.94 -35.27
CA PRO A 593 -6.57 -0.51 -33.96
C PRO A 593 -6.59 1.01 -33.79
N GLU A 594 -5.56 1.70 -34.30
CA GLU A 594 -5.42 3.16 -34.21
C GLU A 594 -6.44 3.89 -35.08
N LEU A 595 -6.73 3.39 -36.28
CA LEU A 595 -7.71 3.99 -37.19
C LEU A 595 -9.14 3.86 -36.65
N LEU A 596 -9.44 2.81 -35.89
CA LEU A 596 -10.75 2.60 -35.24
C LEU A 596 -11.01 3.59 -34.08
N THR A 597 -10.09 4.46 -33.73
CA THR A 597 -10.35 5.60 -32.84
C THR A 597 -11.24 6.65 -33.50
N GLY A 598 -11.31 6.67 -34.83
CA GLY A 598 -12.17 7.55 -35.63
C GLY A 598 -13.59 6.99 -35.72
N GLU A 599 -14.60 7.85 -35.38
CA GLU A 599 -16.01 7.42 -35.36
C GLU A 599 -16.48 6.91 -36.72
N GLU A 600 -16.17 7.62 -37.81
CA GLU A 600 -16.56 7.25 -39.18
C GLU A 600 -15.95 5.89 -39.62
N VAL A 601 -14.69 5.67 -39.29
CA VAL A 601 -13.99 4.41 -39.62
C VAL A 601 -14.59 3.24 -38.80
N PHE A 602 -14.86 3.51 -37.53
CA PHE A 602 -15.48 2.49 -36.67
C PHE A 602 -16.93 2.16 -37.12
N GLU A 603 -17.73 3.14 -37.47
CA GLU A 603 -19.09 2.94 -37.94
C GLU A 603 -19.15 2.07 -39.21
N VAL A 604 -18.24 2.33 -40.15
CA VAL A 604 -18.09 1.52 -41.36
C VAL A 604 -17.63 0.11 -40.97
N TYR A 605 -16.68 -0.03 -40.05
CA TYR A 605 -16.18 -1.35 -39.60
C TYR A 605 -17.25 -2.18 -38.91
N ILE A 606 -17.96 -1.63 -37.94
CA ILE A 606 -18.89 -2.40 -37.11
C ILE A 606 -20.16 -2.79 -37.86
N SER A 607 -20.52 -2.04 -38.90
CA SER A 607 -21.68 -2.29 -39.79
C SER A 607 -21.37 -3.27 -40.93
N GLY A 608 -20.10 -3.61 -41.12
CA GLY A 608 -19.65 -4.51 -42.23
C GLY A 608 -19.33 -5.92 -41.78
N GLU A 609 -19.07 -6.75 -42.80
CA GLU A 609 -18.59 -8.13 -42.63
C GLU A 609 -17.05 -8.16 -42.57
N ASP A 610 -16.46 -9.11 -41.84
CA ASP A 610 -15.02 -9.33 -41.75
C ASP A 610 -14.73 -10.85 -41.87
N GLU A 611 -14.39 -11.27 -43.09
CA GLU A 611 -14.20 -12.68 -43.43
C GLU A 611 -12.95 -13.30 -42.77
N ASN A 612 -11.98 -12.48 -42.35
CA ASN A 612 -10.74 -12.94 -41.73
C ASN A 612 -10.81 -12.99 -40.20
N ALA A 613 -11.86 -12.41 -39.58
CA ALA A 613 -12.03 -12.47 -38.13
C ALA A 613 -12.28 -13.90 -37.65
N TYR A 614 -11.56 -14.33 -36.62
CA TYR A 614 -11.75 -15.69 -36.04
C TYR A 614 -13.18 -15.94 -35.56
N GLU A 615 -13.88 -14.93 -35.12
CA GLU A 615 -15.19 -15.02 -34.46
C GLU A 615 -16.36 -14.61 -35.34
N ARG A 616 -16.14 -14.44 -36.64
CA ARG A 616 -17.19 -13.96 -37.58
C ARG A 616 -18.47 -14.78 -37.57
N GLU A 617 -18.42 -16.05 -37.24
CA GLU A 617 -19.57 -16.98 -37.18
C GLU A 617 -20.23 -16.96 -35.77
N GLU A 618 -19.63 -16.29 -34.77
CA GLU A 618 -20.17 -16.30 -33.41
C GLU A 618 -21.38 -15.39 -33.30
N PRO A 619 -22.47 -15.79 -32.64
CA PRO A 619 -23.69 -14.98 -32.54
C PRO A 619 -23.47 -13.57 -32.01
N TRP A 620 -22.50 -13.40 -31.11
CA TRP A 620 -22.16 -12.08 -30.53
C TRP A 620 -21.17 -11.26 -31.33
N PHE A 621 -20.67 -11.73 -32.45
CA PHE A 621 -19.74 -10.99 -33.28
C PHE A 621 -20.32 -9.66 -33.76
N ARG A 622 -21.66 -9.68 -34.11
CA ARG A 622 -22.45 -8.48 -34.35
C ARG A 622 -23.79 -8.59 -33.61
N TRP A 623 -24.31 -7.46 -33.21
CA TRP A 623 -25.60 -7.41 -32.53
C TRP A 623 -26.29 -6.04 -32.74
N GLU A 624 -27.61 -5.98 -32.59
CA GLU A 624 -28.43 -4.79 -32.62
C GLU A 624 -29.24 -4.69 -31.32
N TYR A 625 -29.29 -3.47 -30.77
CA TYR A 625 -30.14 -3.14 -29.63
C TYR A 625 -30.95 -1.91 -29.96
N ARG A 626 -32.31 -1.97 -29.84
CA ARG A 626 -33.22 -0.91 -30.20
C ARG A 626 -34.12 -0.47 -29.06
N VAL A 627 -34.16 0.85 -28.83
CA VAL A 627 -35.08 1.50 -27.91
C VAL A 627 -36.01 2.37 -28.71
N GLU A 628 -37.27 1.99 -28.82
CA GLU A 628 -38.30 2.72 -29.61
C GLU A 628 -38.97 3.82 -28.78
N ASP A 629 -39.08 3.65 -27.46
CA ASP A 629 -39.69 4.59 -26.53
C ASP A 629 -38.71 4.89 -25.38
N LEU A 630 -37.92 5.95 -25.57
CA LEU A 630 -36.85 6.33 -24.64
C LEU A 630 -37.45 6.88 -23.36
N ASP A 631 -37.21 6.21 -22.22
CA ASP A 631 -37.45 6.79 -20.90
C ASP A 631 -36.19 7.49 -20.36
N ALA A 632 -36.16 8.81 -20.53
CA ALA A 632 -35.03 9.62 -20.03
C ALA A 632 -34.85 9.52 -18.50
N THR A 633 -35.89 9.14 -17.74
CA THR A 633 -35.78 9.01 -16.28
C THR A 633 -35.04 7.74 -15.86
N VAL A 634 -35.11 6.67 -16.66
CA VAL A 634 -34.33 5.44 -16.45
C VAL A 634 -32.84 5.72 -16.67
N ILE A 635 -32.49 6.35 -17.81
CA ILE A 635 -31.10 6.74 -18.09
C ILE A 635 -30.58 7.70 -17.01
N GLY A 636 -31.37 8.70 -16.59
CA GLY A 636 -30.95 9.62 -15.51
C GLY A 636 -30.79 8.92 -14.14
N GLY A 637 -31.62 7.92 -13.85
CA GLY A 637 -31.48 7.08 -12.66
C GLY A 637 -30.17 6.29 -12.67
N ARG A 638 -29.90 5.58 -13.78
CA ARG A 638 -28.65 4.79 -13.96
C ARG A 638 -27.39 5.69 -13.96
N LEU A 639 -27.45 6.87 -14.56
CA LEU A 639 -26.37 7.86 -14.50
C LEU A 639 -26.06 8.27 -13.05
N ARG A 640 -27.10 8.50 -12.24
CA ARG A 640 -26.94 8.84 -10.82
C ARG A 640 -26.41 7.66 -10.01
N GLU A 641 -26.85 6.44 -10.25
CA GLU A 641 -26.34 5.22 -9.60
C GLU A 641 -24.83 5.05 -9.89
N ARG A 642 -24.40 5.26 -11.13
CA ARG A 642 -22.97 5.21 -11.48
C ARG A 642 -22.17 6.35 -10.84
N TYR A 643 -22.75 7.55 -10.78
CA TYR A 643 -22.11 8.66 -10.06
C TYR A 643 -21.89 8.33 -8.59
N LEU A 644 -22.86 7.74 -7.90
CA LEU A 644 -22.73 7.36 -6.49
C LEU A 644 -21.65 6.28 -6.27
N ALA A 645 -21.47 5.40 -7.25
CA ALA A 645 -20.45 4.35 -7.19
C ALA A 645 -19.05 4.84 -7.60
N VAL A 646 -18.95 5.67 -8.64
CA VAL A 646 -17.67 6.13 -9.24
C VAL A 646 -17.79 7.59 -9.70
N PRO A 647 -17.80 8.56 -8.77
CA PRO A 647 -18.11 9.96 -9.07
C PRO A 647 -17.10 10.65 -10.01
N ASP A 648 -15.89 10.14 -10.10
CA ASP A 648 -14.83 10.59 -11.01
C ASP A 648 -15.02 10.14 -12.48
N LYS A 649 -15.93 9.20 -12.72
CA LYS A 649 -16.25 8.67 -14.04
C LYS A 649 -17.55 9.25 -14.64
N ILE A 650 -18.30 10.01 -13.86
CA ILE A 650 -19.54 10.67 -14.30
C ILE A 650 -19.38 12.17 -14.07
N LEU A 651 -19.05 12.89 -15.13
CA LEU A 651 -18.71 14.30 -15.04
C LEU A 651 -19.80 15.18 -15.68
N CYS A 652 -19.99 16.39 -15.15
CA CYS A 652 -20.90 17.38 -15.67
C CYS A 652 -20.11 18.54 -16.32
N TYR A 653 -20.52 18.96 -17.49
CA TYR A 653 -19.94 20.12 -18.16
C TYR A 653 -20.21 21.40 -17.35
N THR A 654 -19.17 22.17 -17.11
CA THR A 654 -19.17 23.41 -16.32
C THR A 654 -18.59 24.60 -17.09
N GLY A 655 -18.24 24.41 -18.36
CA GLY A 655 -17.75 25.48 -19.23
C GLY A 655 -18.76 26.61 -19.43
N GLU A 656 -18.30 27.76 -19.85
CA GLU A 656 -19.13 28.98 -20.05
C GLU A 656 -19.99 28.91 -21.30
N GLU A 657 -19.61 28.12 -22.29
CA GLU A 657 -20.30 28.02 -23.58
C GLU A 657 -21.57 27.18 -23.45
N LYS A 658 -22.71 27.73 -23.93
CA LYS A 658 -24.00 27.02 -23.91
C LYS A 658 -24.14 25.98 -25.02
N GLU A 659 -23.44 26.19 -26.12
CA GLU A 659 -23.35 25.29 -27.26
C GLU A 659 -21.84 25.06 -27.49
N PRO A 660 -21.19 24.21 -26.67
CA PRO A 660 -19.74 24.01 -26.72
C PRO A 660 -19.34 23.34 -28.04
N GLU A 661 -18.19 23.77 -28.56
CA GLU A 661 -17.55 23.10 -29.68
C GLU A 661 -16.83 21.82 -29.19
N GLU A 662 -16.45 20.94 -30.09
CA GLU A 662 -15.76 19.67 -29.77
C GLU A 662 -14.47 19.90 -28.94
N ALA A 663 -13.74 20.98 -29.21
CA ALA A 663 -12.56 21.36 -28.45
C ALA A 663 -12.86 21.65 -26.97
N ASP A 664 -14.00 22.28 -26.68
CA ASP A 664 -14.44 22.54 -25.30
C ASP A 664 -14.84 21.27 -24.59
N LEU A 665 -15.44 20.32 -25.30
CA LEU A 665 -15.87 19.02 -24.78
C LEU A 665 -14.71 18.07 -24.55
N LYS A 666 -13.62 18.22 -25.28
CA LYS A 666 -12.37 17.49 -25.09
C LYS A 666 -11.49 18.05 -23.95
N ASN A 667 -11.72 19.32 -23.56
CA ASN A 667 -10.96 19.93 -22.46
C ASN A 667 -11.45 19.41 -21.10
N PRO A 668 -10.62 18.68 -20.33
CA PRO A 668 -11.02 18.14 -19.02
C PRO A 668 -11.34 19.21 -17.99
N GLU A 669 -10.77 20.43 -18.09
CA GLU A 669 -11.04 21.53 -17.17
C GLU A 669 -12.49 22.05 -17.25
N ASN A 670 -13.18 21.78 -18.37
CA ASN A 670 -14.56 22.13 -18.57
C ASN A 670 -15.56 21.14 -17.94
N PHE A 671 -15.07 20.13 -17.23
CA PHE A 671 -15.89 19.12 -16.58
C PHE A 671 -15.58 19.01 -15.09
N SER A 672 -16.60 18.75 -14.29
CA SER A 672 -16.43 18.46 -12.86
C SER A 672 -17.34 17.34 -12.40
N SER A 673 -16.89 16.60 -11.39
CA SER A 673 -17.71 15.62 -10.70
C SER A 673 -18.82 16.33 -9.92
N ARG A 674 -20.06 16.10 -10.34
CA ARG A 674 -21.25 16.67 -9.73
C ARG A 674 -22.40 15.67 -9.84
N GLU A 675 -23.14 15.47 -8.75
CA GLU A 675 -24.28 14.57 -8.71
C GLU A 675 -25.33 14.97 -9.78
N PRO A 676 -25.72 14.03 -10.67
CA PRO A 676 -26.72 14.29 -11.68
C PRO A 676 -28.08 14.63 -11.10
N GLU A 677 -28.67 15.72 -11.57
CA GLU A 677 -30.05 16.06 -11.28
C GLU A 677 -31.02 15.11 -12.02
N LYS A 678 -32.29 15.10 -11.61
CA LYS A 678 -33.29 14.27 -12.24
C LYS A 678 -33.48 14.65 -13.70
N VAL A 679 -32.96 13.84 -14.63
CA VAL A 679 -33.10 14.01 -16.08
C VAL A 679 -34.53 13.69 -16.51
N GLN A 680 -35.10 14.52 -17.38
CA GLN A 680 -36.45 14.33 -17.96
C GLN A 680 -36.43 14.31 -19.50
N LYS A 681 -35.38 14.86 -20.13
CA LYS A 681 -35.23 14.90 -21.56
C LYS A 681 -33.78 14.67 -21.96
N ILE A 682 -33.63 13.98 -23.06
CA ILE A 682 -32.33 13.78 -23.71
C ILE A 682 -32.43 14.45 -25.09
N TYR A 683 -31.42 15.24 -25.43
CA TYR A 683 -31.36 15.98 -26.69
C TYR A 683 -30.41 15.36 -27.69
N GLU A 684 -29.31 14.68 -27.12
CA GLU A 684 -28.32 14.01 -27.94
C GLU A 684 -27.57 12.97 -27.12
N ILE A 685 -27.13 11.92 -27.79
CA ILE A 685 -26.21 10.90 -27.29
C ILE A 685 -25.13 10.77 -28.36
N SER A 686 -23.85 10.99 -27.99
CA SER A 686 -22.75 10.96 -28.97
C SER A 686 -21.46 10.37 -28.35
N CYS A 687 -20.71 9.65 -29.15
CA CYS A 687 -19.38 9.24 -28.81
C CYS A 687 -18.43 10.45 -28.87
N LEU A 688 -17.69 10.74 -27.80
CA LEU A 688 -16.68 11.78 -27.80
C LEU A 688 -15.31 11.24 -28.12
N LYS A 689 -15.01 10.04 -27.57
CA LYS A 689 -13.68 9.44 -27.72
C LYS A 689 -13.77 7.92 -27.76
N ARG A 690 -13.05 7.33 -28.70
CA ARG A 690 -12.75 5.90 -28.75
C ARG A 690 -11.28 5.66 -28.43
N LYS A 691 -10.99 4.50 -27.88
CA LYS A 691 -9.63 3.98 -27.75
C LYS A 691 -9.28 3.07 -28.93
N GLU A 692 -8.02 2.70 -29.00
CA GLU A 692 -7.53 1.74 -29.99
C GLU A 692 -8.41 0.47 -30.00
N GLY A 693 -8.68 -0.07 -31.19
CA GLY A 693 -9.62 -1.18 -31.40
C GLY A 693 -11.09 -0.76 -31.41
N GLY A 694 -11.44 0.50 -31.18
CA GLY A 694 -12.77 1.05 -31.41
C GLY A 694 -13.70 1.08 -30.19
N VAL A 695 -13.26 0.68 -29.01
CA VAL A 695 -14.08 0.74 -27.79
C VAL A 695 -14.37 2.17 -27.38
N ILE A 696 -15.60 2.49 -26.99
CA ILE A 696 -15.96 3.84 -26.53
C ILE A 696 -15.34 4.07 -25.13
N ASP A 697 -14.53 5.12 -25.01
CA ASP A 697 -13.91 5.61 -23.78
C ASP A 697 -14.74 6.68 -23.09
N GLU A 698 -15.21 7.67 -23.90
CA GLU A 698 -16.02 8.80 -23.40
C GLU A 698 -17.28 8.96 -24.25
N LEU A 699 -18.42 8.96 -23.57
CA LEU A 699 -19.75 9.19 -24.17
C LEU A 699 -20.35 10.49 -23.62
N LEU A 700 -20.94 11.30 -24.48
CA LEU A 700 -21.68 12.50 -24.09
C LEU A 700 -23.18 12.26 -24.10
N LEU A 701 -23.84 12.73 -23.05
CA LEU A 701 -25.28 12.73 -22.88
C LEU A 701 -25.75 14.15 -22.67
N TYR A 702 -26.42 14.73 -23.70
CA TYR A 702 -27.01 16.06 -23.64
C TYR A 702 -28.42 15.99 -23.09
N THR A 703 -28.68 16.68 -21.99
CA THR A 703 -29.94 16.57 -21.25
C THR A 703 -30.56 17.95 -20.94
N ASP A 704 -31.77 17.96 -20.41
CA ASP A 704 -32.40 19.15 -19.84
C ASP A 704 -31.74 19.64 -18.53
N ARG A 705 -30.74 18.95 -18.04
CA ARG A 705 -29.98 19.26 -16.82
C ARG A 705 -28.49 19.57 -17.05
N GLY A 706 -28.06 19.54 -18.30
CA GLY A 706 -26.68 19.77 -18.71
C GLY A 706 -26.15 18.68 -19.61
N ILE A 707 -24.85 18.79 -19.90
CA ILE A 707 -24.12 17.78 -20.67
C ILE A 707 -23.32 16.94 -19.67
N TYR A 708 -23.54 15.65 -19.73
CA TYR A 708 -22.78 14.69 -18.90
C TYR A 708 -21.79 13.91 -19.76
N LYS A 709 -20.59 13.72 -19.23
CA LYS A 709 -19.56 12.86 -19.79
C LYS A 709 -19.51 11.57 -18.97
N ILE A 710 -19.70 10.45 -19.63
CA ILE A 710 -19.65 9.11 -19.05
C ILE A 710 -18.37 8.46 -19.53
N ILE A 711 -17.50 8.08 -18.58
CA ILE A 711 -16.16 7.55 -18.85
C ILE A 711 -16.12 6.06 -18.51
N SER A 712 -15.40 5.28 -19.32
CA SER A 712 -15.18 3.84 -19.25
C SER A 712 -16.32 2.97 -19.78
N GLU A 713 -15.94 1.88 -20.41
CA GLU A 713 -16.82 0.93 -21.10
C GLU A 713 -17.96 0.42 -20.22
N TYR A 714 -17.68 0.07 -18.96
CA TYR A 714 -18.69 -0.45 -18.04
C TYR A 714 -19.80 0.58 -17.75
N ASN A 715 -19.43 1.84 -17.48
CA ASN A 715 -20.38 2.89 -17.14
C ASN A 715 -21.26 3.23 -18.34
N ILE A 716 -20.69 3.24 -19.54
CA ILE A 716 -21.39 3.51 -20.80
C ILE A 716 -22.43 2.40 -21.07
N ARG A 717 -22.02 1.14 -20.98
CA ARG A 717 -22.90 -0.03 -21.14
C ARG A 717 -24.04 -0.02 -20.11
N TYR A 718 -23.74 0.35 -18.87
CA TYR A 718 -24.73 0.42 -17.79
C TYR A 718 -25.76 1.52 -18.02
N VAL A 719 -25.30 2.74 -18.33
CA VAL A 719 -26.18 3.91 -18.44
C VAL A 719 -27.11 3.80 -19.64
N LEU A 720 -26.64 3.31 -20.79
CA LEU A 720 -27.43 3.22 -22.01
C LEU A 720 -28.41 2.03 -22.05
N ASN A 721 -28.25 1.03 -21.18
CA ASN A 721 -29.14 -0.11 -21.15
C ASN A 721 -30.47 0.23 -20.46
N GLN A 722 -31.59 0.12 -21.14
CA GLN A 722 -32.95 0.28 -20.59
C GLN A 722 -33.68 -1.06 -20.38
N GLY A 723 -32.99 -2.17 -20.59
CA GLY A 723 -33.58 -3.51 -20.62
C GLY A 723 -34.18 -3.82 -22.00
N GLY A 724 -34.61 -5.06 -22.18
CA GLY A 724 -35.20 -5.56 -23.42
C GLY A 724 -34.23 -6.34 -24.29
N PRO A 725 -34.73 -6.75 -25.48
CA PRO A 725 -34.03 -7.70 -26.33
C PRO A 725 -32.88 -7.06 -27.11
N VAL A 726 -31.73 -7.74 -27.07
CA VAL A 726 -30.61 -7.58 -28.01
C VAL A 726 -30.77 -8.66 -29.10
N VAL A 727 -30.73 -8.26 -30.34
CA VAL A 727 -30.79 -9.19 -31.50
C VAL A 727 -29.36 -9.46 -31.93
N ARG A 728 -28.97 -10.72 -31.91
CA ARG A 728 -27.64 -11.17 -32.35
C ARG A 728 -27.60 -11.40 -33.86
N GLN A 729 -26.43 -11.49 -34.46
CA GLN A 729 -26.32 -11.67 -35.93
C GLN A 729 -27.01 -12.93 -36.50
N ASP A 730 -27.15 -13.99 -35.70
CA ASP A 730 -27.89 -15.20 -36.08
C ASP A 730 -29.41 -15.05 -35.97
N GLY A 731 -29.91 -13.87 -35.60
CA GLY A 731 -31.31 -13.56 -35.41
C GLY A 731 -31.89 -14.01 -34.06
N SER A 732 -31.08 -14.64 -33.21
CA SER A 732 -31.50 -15.00 -31.84
C SER A 732 -31.53 -13.76 -30.95
N THR A 733 -32.36 -13.79 -29.90
CA THR A 733 -32.53 -12.67 -28.97
C THR A 733 -32.01 -13.02 -27.58
N TYR A 734 -31.51 -12.00 -26.89
CA TYR A 734 -31.05 -12.06 -25.51
C TYR A 734 -31.65 -10.90 -24.73
N GLU A 735 -32.27 -11.16 -23.58
CA GLU A 735 -32.83 -10.12 -22.71
C GLU A 735 -31.69 -9.46 -21.89
N SER A 736 -31.39 -8.21 -22.23
CA SER A 736 -30.38 -7.43 -21.51
C SER A 736 -31.01 -6.75 -20.31
N SER A 737 -30.57 -7.10 -19.11
CA SER A 737 -31.11 -6.55 -17.86
C SER A 737 -30.21 -5.49 -17.21
N LEU A 738 -28.90 -5.73 -17.19
CA LEU A 738 -27.96 -4.87 -16.47
C LEU A 738 -27.08 -4.04 -17.39
N LEU A 739 -26.39 -4.65 -18.34
CA LEU A 739 -25.39 -4.06 -19.21
C LEU A 739 -25.70 -4.35 -20.68
N LEU A 740 -25.35 -3.42 -21.57
CA LEU A 740 -25.21 -3.73 -23.00
C LEU A 740 -24.10 -4.77 -23.20
N PRO A 741 -24.11 -5.56 -24.31
CA PRO A 741 -23.14 -6.64 -24.52
C PRO A 741 -21.69 -6.16 -24.49
N SER A 742 -21.37 -5.04 -25.09
CA SER A 742 -20.03 -4.44 -25.13
C SER A 742 -20.12 -2.93 -25.26
N ALA A 743 -18.97 -2.24 -25.27
CA ALA A 743 -18.88 -0.81 -25.64
C ALA A 743 -18.29 -0.62 -27.05
N TYR A 744 -18.30 -1.64 -27.88
CA TYR A 744 -17.91 -1.59 -29.30
C TYR A 744 -19.18 -1.41 -30.14
N PHE A 745 -19.66 -0.19 -30.25
CA PHE A 745 -20.90 0.10 -30.98
C PHE A 745 -20.94 1.49 -31.56
N THR A 746 -21.83 1.69 -32.54
CA THR A 746 -22.30 3.01 -33.01
C THR A 746 -23.75 3.20 -32.59
N ILE A 747 -24.19 4.46 -32.48
CA ILE A 747 -25.52 4.81 -32.01
C ILE A 747 -26.22 5.78 -32.94
N ASP A 748 -27.40 5.39 -33.42
CA ASP A 748 -28.32 6.23 -34.21
C ASP A 748 -29.49 6.66 -33.35
N THR A 749 -29.71 7.96 -33.23
CA THR A 749 -30.81 8.52 -32.42
C THR A 749 -32.03 8.90 -33.27
N VAL A 750 -33.20 8.51 -32.78
CA VAL A 750 -34.48 8.94 -33.34
C VAL A 750 -34.96 10.19 -32.58
N LYS A 751 -35.17 11.29 -33.30
CA LYS A 751 -35.56 12.58 -32.68
C LYS A 751 -36.98 12.98 -33.03
N SER A 752 -37.71 13.57 -32.07
CA SER A 752 -38.93 14.29 -32.25
C SER A 752 -38.75 15.75 -31.80
N GLY A 753 -38.64 16.66 -32.77
CA GLY A 753 -38.16 18.01 -32.49
C GLY A 753 -36.71 18.02 -32.01
N LYS A 754 -36.49 18.55 -30.80
CA LYS A 754 -35.15 18.56 -30.18
C LYS A 754 -34.89 17.35 -29.27
N ASN A 755 -35.91 16.55 -28.97
CA ASN A 755 -35.77 15.44 -28.01
C ASN A 755 -35.44 14.15 -28.75
N VAL A 756 -34.52 13.39 -28.21
CA VAL A 756 -34.33 11.98 -28.55
C VAL A 756 -35.48 11.18 -27.95
N ILE A 757 -36.17 10.43 -28.77
CA ILE A 757 -37.33 9.62 -28.40
C ILE A 757 -37.02 8.12 -28.52
N GLY A 758 -35.91 7.74 -29.11
CA GLY A 758 -35.45 6.39 -29.28
C GLY A 758 -34.04 6.36 -29.83
N TYR A 759 -33.42 5.21 -29.85
CA TYR A 759 -32.11 5.00 -30.47
C TYR A 759 -31.93 3.53 -30.91
N THR A 760 -31.09 3.36 -31.90
CA THR A 760 -30.60 2.05 -32.33
C THR A 760 -29.10 1.99 -32.13
N ILE A 761 -28.62 0.94 -31.50
CA ILE A 761 -27.21 0.64 -31.34
C ILE A 761 -26.87 -0.56 -32.23
N ILE A 762 -25.87 -0.41 -33.09
CA ILE A 762 -25.25 -1.48 -33.85
C ILE A 762 -23.87 -1.73 -33.22
N GLY A 763 -23.66 -2.92 -32.71
CA GLY A 763 -22.44 -3.26 -31.98
C GLY A 763 -21.89 -4.64 -32.28
N GLY A 764 -20.76 -4.93 -31.67
CA GLY A 764 -20.11 -6.23 -31.77
C GLY A 764 -19.39 -6.64 -30.49
N GLY A 765 -19.24 -7.94 -30.32
CA GLY A 765 -18.57 -8.52 -29.16
C GLY A 765 -19.46 -8.65 -27.92
N TYR A 766 -18.98 -9.42 -26.95
CA TYR A 766 -19.60 -9.59 -25.62
C TYR A 766 -18.53 -9.61 -24.54
N GLY A 767 -18.49 -8.60 -23.70
CA GLY A 767 -17.51 -8.39 -22.63
C GLY A 767 -16.75 -7.09 -22.75
N HIS A 768 -15.66 -6.96 -21.97
CA HIS A 768 -14.83 -5.76 -21.89
C HIS A 768 -13.77 -5.62 -23.00
N GLY A 769 -13.46 -6.69 -23.71
CA GLY A 769 -12.51 -6.70 -24.82
C GLY A 769 -11.04 -6.80 -24.46
N VAL A 770 -10.68 -6.92 -23.17
CA VAL A 770 -9.29 -6.96 -22.70
C VAL A 770 -8.83 -8.38 -22.46
N GLY A 771 -7.62 -8.75 -22.93
CA GLY A 771 -7.05 -10.08 -22.78
C GLY A 771 -7.63 -11.11 -23.74
N MET A 772 -7.83 -12.38 -23.31
CA MET A 772 -8.21 -13.47 -24.18
C MET A 772 -9.72 -13.49 -24.50
N SER A 773 -10.07 -13.48 -25.80
CA SER A 773 -11.42 -13.82 -26.22
C SER A 773 -11.64 -15.34 -26.17
N GLN A 774 -12.66 -15.79 -25.45
CA GLN A 774 -12.97 -17.22 -25.28
C GLN A 774 -13.41 -17.85 -26.60
N ASN A 775 -14.23 -17.15 -27.40
CA ASN A 775 -14.63 -17.63 -28.72
C ASN A 775 -13.50 -17.51 -29.75
N GLY A 776 -12.63 -16.50 -29.64
CA GLY A 776 -11.40 -16.43 -30.43
C GLY A 776 -10.46 -17.59 -30.13
N ALA A 777 -10.24 -17.91 -28.86
CA ALA A 777 -9.47 -19.10 -28.45
C ALA A 777 -10.09 -20.41 -28.97
N ARG A 778 -11.45 -20.52 -28.97
CA ARG A 778 -12.14 -21.62 -29.60
C ARG A 778 -11.82 -21.74 -31.08
N ALA A 779 -11.92 -20.69 -31.85
CA ALA A 779 -11.65 -20.68 -33.29
C ALA A 779 -10.20 -21.06 -33.59
N MET A 780 -9.24 -20.48 -32.82
CA MET A 780 -7.81 -20.82 -32.92
C MET A 780 -7.53 -22.29 -32.61
N GLY A 781 -8.17 -22.83 -31.55
CA GLY A 781 -8.07 -24.28 -31.25
C GLY A 781 -8.66 -25.18 -32.31
N LEU A 782 -9.75 -24.78 -32.99
CA LEU A 782 -10.31 -25.47 -34.15
C LEU A 782 -9.37 -25.40 -35.38
N ALA A 783 -8.63 -24.30 -35.53
CA ALA A 783 -7.60 -24.15 -36.56
C ALA A 783 -6.32 -24.95 -36.24
N GLY A 784 -6.22 -25.61 -35.08
CA GLY A 784 -5.12 -26.49 -34.68
C GLY A 784 -3.98 -25.79 -33.90
N MET A 785 -4.19 -24.56 -33.40
CA MET A 785 -3.23 -23.89 -32.54
C MET A 785 -3.20 -24.54 -31.15
N PHE A 786 -2.01 -24.62 -30.55
CA PHE A 786 -1.84 -25.10 -29.19
C PHE A 786 -2.19 -24.01 -28.16
N GLY A 787 -2.49 -24.43 -26.91
CA GLY A 787 -2.86 -23.49 -25.83
C GLY A 787 -1.82 -22.42 -25.59
N GLU A 788 -0.53 -22.72 -25.66
CA GLU A 788 0.56 -21.75 -25.56
C GLU A 788 0.55 -20.72 -26.70
N GLU A 789 0.32 -21.17 -27.95
CA GLU A 789 0.22 -20.26 -29.09
C GLU A 789 -0.98 -19.33 -28.98
N ILE A 790 -2.11 -19.82 -28.46
CA ILE A 790 -3.30 -19.02 -28.16
C ILE A 790 -2.97 -17.96 -27.10
N LEU A 791 -2.31 -18.34 -26.01
CA LEU A 791 -1.96 -17.41 -24.94
C LEU A 791 -0.96 -16.35 -25.38
N THR A 792 0.10 -16.73 -26.09
CA THR A 792 1.09 -15.77 -26.60
C THR A 792 0.53 -14.87 -27.70
N PHE A 793 -0.57 -15.29 -28.36
CA PHE A 793 -1.32 -14.39 -29.23
C PHE A 793 -2.01 -13.29 -28.43
N TYR A 794 -2.66 -13.56 -27.31
CA TYR A 794 -3.43 -12.57 -26.55
C TYR A 794 -2.58 -11.75 -25.56
N PHE A 795 -1.51 -12.33 -25.02
CA PHE A 795 -0.66 -11.72 -23.99
C PHE A 795 0.74 -11.52 -24.58
N ALA A 796 1.01 -10.29 -25.01
CA ALA A 796 2.25 -9.95 -25.70
C ALA A 796 3.49 -10.11 -24.78
N GLU A 797 4.57 -10.70 -25.31
CA GLU A 797 5.85 -10.86 -24.59
C GLU A 797 5.75 -11.66 -23.28
N CYS A 798 4.65 -12.37 -23.06
CA CYS A 798 4.47 -13.24 -21.90
C CYS A 798 5.03 -14.65 -22.16
N HIS A 799 5.40 -15.32 -21.07
CA HIS A 799 5.86 -16.70 -21.11
C HIS A 799 5.18 -17.54 -20.03
N LEU A 800 5.27 -18.86 -20.18
CA LEU A 800 4.67 -19.83 -19.27
C LEU A 800 5.73 -20.36 -18.29
N GLU A 801 5.39 -20.38 -17.01
CA GLU A 801 6.19 -21.01 -15.97
C GLU A 801 5.32 -21.92 -15.09
N ASN A 802 5.99 -22.79 -14.32
CA ASN A 802 5.28 -23.66 -13.37
C ASN A 802 5.40 -23.05 -11.97
N ALA A 803 4.30 -22.54 -11.42
CA ALA A 803 4.22 -21.98 -10.09
C ALA A 803 4.49 -22.99 -8.94
N TYR A 804 4.54 -24.29 -9.26
CA TYR A 804 4.80 -25.37 -8.29
C TYR A 804 6.19 -26.00 -8.46
N ALA A 805 7.08 -25.41 -9.23
CA ALA A 805 8.43 -25.93 -9.50
C ALA A 805 9.51 -25.36 -8.57
#